data_0dc46a5741a870604ed351f28112338a
#
_entry.id   0dc46a5741a870604ed351f28112338a
#
_cell.length_a   1.000
_cell.length_b   1.000
_cell.length_c   1.000
_cell.angle_alpha   90.00
_cell.angle_beta   90.00
_cell.angle_gamma   90.00
#
_symmetry.space_group_name_H-M   'P 1'
#
loop_
_entity.id
_entity.type
_entity.pdbx_description
1 polymer ?
#
loop_
_entity_poly.entity_id
_entity_poly.type
_entity_poly.pdbx_seq_one_letter_code
_entity_poly.pdbx_strand_id
1 'polypeptide(L)'
;MKLSRRDLLKTLAGAGAALVSSSGALLPGPAGQAHAAEESAEEWKKSPCRFCGVGCGVLVGLRQGRVVAVRGDAEVPVNRGLLCIKGYSLPKVLYGSDRYKVPLLRQGNKFVQISWNQALDIMASKFKGAIQQYGPESVAAYFSGQTTVFEGYAINKLMKAGIGSNNIESNARLCMASAVTGFYSTFGMDEPMGCYDDIELTDTFFIWGSNLAEMHPILYSRMVERKHQDSNVKIVSLQTYLNRSSETPSDIVAIFKPHSDLALANAMAHVIVKEGLINETFIQQHVSFKKGLTGIGYGVEDNFEYGGGSETSWKTYKPFADKPQPISFEEYKKFLDTYTPEYAATLSGVPADTIRQIARLLGDPKRKAVSCWTMGFNQHVRGTWINNLVYNLHLLTGKIAEPGNSPLSLTGQPSACGTTREAGVLAHTLPGGMFVANPEHRKKAAHIWNVPVEKISPRPGYHTMEMFRALDRGDIKVIWINTTNPFQTLPHVGRYRKGARKGGERFIVVSEVYPSETARHADLILPSAMWVEKEGMFGNTERRTQHWFKMVDPPGEAKDDLWQIVELAKRLDLGHLFAYGEQPLHKALFEEYRQFGLGSGKDLAPYDVYTKVRGGMRWPVVEGKETRWRYREGFDPYVKKGEGVRFYGQPDGRAVIWARPYEPPAEQPDEKYPLWLTTGRVLEHWHTGTITRRVLELHRAVPFAPVWISSEDAGALGIKTGDPVRVQSRRGEIVTKAQIGGRNTVPKGVVFVPFFDENVLINLVTLDAYD
;
A
#
# COMPACT_ATOMS: atom_id res chain seq x y z
N MET A 1 -12.48 -44.42 -13.14
CA MET A 1 -13.34 -43.32 -13.59
C MET A 1 -12.87 -42.06 -12.83
N LYS A 2 -12.19 -41.13 -13.48
CA LYS A 2 -11.74 -39.88 -12.84
C LYS A 2 -12.88 -38.86 -12.96
N LEU A 3 -13.56 -38.61 -11.87
CA LEU A 3 -14.55 -37.54 -11.80
C LEU A 3 -13.84 -36.18 -11.81
N SER A 4 -14.29 -35.25 -12.66
CA SER A 4 -13.76 -33.90 -12.68
C SER A 4 -14.20 -33.13 -11.44
N ARG A 5 -13.39 -32.15 -11.03
CA ARG A 5 -13.69 -31.27 -9.86
C ARG A 5 -15.06 -30.57 -9.99
N ARG A 6 -15.48 -30.34 -11.22
CA ARG A 6 -16.79 -29.76 -11.56
C ARG A 6 -17.94 -30.73 -11.27
N ASP A 7 -17.73 -32.03 -11.46
CA ASP A 7 -18.70 -33.07 -11.21
C ASP A 7 -18.82 -33.36 -9.70
N LEU A 8 -17.72 -33.31 -8.95
CA LEU A 8 -17.72 -33.43 -7.49
C LEU A 8 -18.49 -32.28 -6.82
N LEU A 9 -18.28 -31.05 -7.30
CA LEU A 9 -19.00 -29.87 -6.79
C LEU A 9 -20.49 -29.91 -7.13
N LYS A 10 -20.86 -30.43 -8.31
CA LYS A 10 -22.27 -30.66 -8.68
C LYS A 10 -22.92 -31.73 -7.83
N THR A 11 -22.18 -32.80 -7.50
CA THR A 11 -22.69 -33.91 -6.68
C THR A 11 -22.88 -33.46 -5.22
N LEU A 12 -21.97 -32.65 -4.69
CA LEU A 12 -22.12 -32.06 -3.33
C LEU A 12 -23.23 -31.02 -3.27
N ALA A 13 -23.45 -30.24 -4.31
CA ALA A 13 -24.59 -29.31 -4.40
C ALA A 13 -25.92 -30.03 -4.53
N GLY A 14 -25.96 -31.18 -5.26
CA GLY A 14 -27.14 -32.02 -5.40
C GLY A 14 -27.53 -32.79 -4.12
N ALA A 15 -26.54 -33.25 -3.36
CA ALA A 15 -26.81 -33.98 -2.10
C ALA A 15 -27.33 -33.07 -0.96
N GLY A 16 -26.97 -31.78 -0.97
CA GLY A 16 -27.51 -30.80 -0.03
C GLY A 16 -28.96 -30.41 -0.30
N ALA A 17 -29.43 -30.54 -1.54
CA ALA A 17 -30.80 -30.20 -1.93
C ALA A 17 -31.85 -31.30 -1.66
N ALA A 18 -31.41 -32.56 -1.46
CA ALA A 18 -32.30 -33.70 -1.27
C ALA A 18 -32.76 -33.92 0.19
N LEU A 19 -32.24 -33.18 1.17
CA LEU A 19 -32.54 -33.37 2.61
C LEU A 19 -33.44 -32.29 3.22
N VAL A 20 -34.00 -31.37 2.43
CA VAL A 20 -34.92 -30.34 2.92
C VAL A 20 -36.13 -30.22 2.02
N SER A 21 -36.97 -31.28 2.02
CA SER A 21 -38.31 -31.23 1.46
C SER A 21 -39.32 -31.50 2.54
N SER A 22 -39.55 -30.52 3.41
CA SER A 22 -40.84 -30.31 4.08
C SER A 22 -40.91 -28.93 4.70
N SER A 23 -41.82 -28.12 4.18
CA SER A 23 -42.41 -26.91 4.75
C SER A 23 -41.52 -25.66 4.92
N GLY A 24 -41.84 -24.66 4.12
CA GLY A 24 -41.42 -23.27 4.31
C GLY A 24 -40.60 -22.70 3.13
N ALA A 25 -41.12 -21.66 2.50
CA ALA A 25 -40.42 -20.93 1.43
C ALA A 25 -39.05 -20.47 1.90
N LEU A 26 -38.02 -21.19 1.51
CA LEU A 26 -36.61 -20.82 1.73
C LEU A 26 -36.30 -19.65 0.80
N LEU A 27 -36.00 -18.51 1.38
CA LEU A 27 -35.31 -17.43 0.65
C LEU A 27 -34.02 -18.02 0.05
N PRO A 28 -33.68 -17.75 -1.21
CA PRO A 28 -32.46 -18.28 -1.82
C PRO A 28 -31.26 -17.82 -1.01
N GLY A 29 -30.38 -18.77 -0.64
CA GLY A 29 -29.14 -18.49 0.07
C GLY A 29 -28.21 -17.55 -0.74
N PRO A 30 -27.12 -17.04 -0.15
CA PRO A 30 -26.25 -16.06 -0.80
C PRO A 30 -25.77 -16.43 -2.20
N ALA A 31 -25.57 -17.72 -2.48
CA ALA A 31 -25.20 -18.21 -3.81
C ALA A 31 -26.35 -18.10 -4.81
N GLY A 32 -27.59 -18.41 -4.40
CA GLY A 32 -28.77 -18.26 -5.26
C GLY A 32 -29.07 -16.80 -5.58
N GLN A 33 -28.84 -15.90 -4.63
CA GLN A 33 -28.99 -14.45 -4.88
C GLN A 33 -27.90 -13.91 -5.83
N ALA A 34 -26.68 -14.42 -5.74
CA ALA A 34 -25.60 -14.04 -6.66
C ALA A 34 -25.91 -14.49 -8.09
N HIS A 35 -26.38 -15.72 -8.29
CA HIS A 35 -26.79 -16.23 -9.61
C HIS A 35 -27.99 -15.45 -10.19
N ALA A 36 -29.03 -15.19 -9.39
CA ALA A 36 -30.19 -14.43 -9.84
C ALA A 36 -29.81 -12.98 -10.22
N ALA A 37 -28.86 -12.36 -9.52
CA ALA A 37 -28.35 -11.04 -9.86
C ALA A 37 -27.49 -11.07 -11.14
N GLU A 38 -26.73 -12.13 -11.36
CA GLU A 38 -25.91 -12.33 -12.56
C GLU A 38 -26.79 -12.53 -13.81
N GLU A 39 -27.85 -13.30 -13.71
CA GLU A 39 -28.86 -13.50 -14.75
C GLU A 39 -29.66 -12.23 -15.08
N SER A 40 -29.69 -11.25 -14.18
CA SER A 40 -30.44 -10.02 -14.35
C SER A 40 -29.65 -8.87 -15.00
N ALA A 41 -28.35 -9.04 -15.24
CA ALA A 41 -27.54 -7.99 -15.87
C ALA A 41 -27.81 -7.93 -17.39
N GLU A 42 -28.05 -6.71 -17.88
CA GLU A 42 -28.33 -6.42 -19.30
C GLU A 42 -27.04 -6.16 -20.09
N GLU A 43 -26.04 -5.60 -19.42
CA GLU A 43 -24.74 -5.23 -20.01
C GLU A 43 -23.60 -5.57 -19.05
N TRP A 44 -22.43 -5.96 -19.59
CA TRP A 44 -21.21 -6.22 -18.83
C TRP A 44 -20.05 -5.34 -19.31
N LYS A 45 -19.42 -4.59 -18.39
CA LYS A 45 -18.29 -3.72 -18.68
C LYS A 45 -17.08 -4.09 -17.84
N LYS A 46 -15.88 -3.95 -18.42
CA LYS A 46 -14.61 -4.23 -17.73
C LYS A 46 -14.23 -3.13 -16.74
N SER A 47 -13.68 -3.52 -15.60
CA SER A 47 -13.03 -2.61 -14.64
C SER A 47 -11.96 -3.36 -13.83
N PRO A 48 -10.95 -2.70 -13.26
CA PRO A 48 -10.19 -3.26 -12.15
C PRO A 48 -11.02 -3.22 -10.85
N CYS A 49 -10.79 -4.18 -9.98
CA CYS A 49 -11.30 -4.15 -8.61
C CYS A 49 -10.71 -2.95 -7.86
N ARG A 50 -11.55 -2.22 -7.12
CA ARG A 50 -11.12 -1.01 -6.41
C ARG A 50 -10.48 -1.25 -5.04
N PHE A 51 -10.34 -2.49 -4.58
CA PHE A 51 -9.86 -2.75 -3.21
C PHE A 51 -8.35 -2.77 -3.11
N CYS A 52 -7.67 -3.82 -3.50
CA CYS A 52 -6.24 -3.97 -3.21
C CYS A 52 -5.34 -3.87 -4.44
N GLY A 53 -4.04 -3.71 -4.18
CA GLY A 53 -3.00 -3.59 -5.19
C GLY A 53 -2.73 -4.85 -6.03
N VAL A 54 -3.49 -5.93 -5.81
CA VAL A 54 -3.49 -7.09 -6.72
C VAL A 54 -3.96 -6.67 -8.12
N GLY A 55 -5.00 -5.81 -8.19
CA GLY A 55 -5.49 -5.34 -9.48
C GLY A 55 -6.30 -6.39 -10.25
N CYS A 56 -7.15 -7.16 -9.54
CA CYS A 56 -8.05 -8.14 -10.16
C CYS A 56 -8.95 -7.47 -11.20
N GLY A 57 -9.06 -8.07 -12.40
CA GLY A 57 -10.05 -7.66 -13.39
C GLY A 57 -11.44 -8.14 -13.01
N VAL A 58 -12.43 -7.26 -13.19
CA VAL A 58 -13.83 -7.56 -12.95
C VAL A 58 -14.68 -7.18 -14.14
N LEU A 59 -15.72 -7.95 -14.38
CA LEU A 59 -16.84 -7.58 -15.23
C LEU A 59 -17.95 -7.08 -14.33
N VAL A 60 -18.41 -5.87 -14.60
CA VAL A 60 -19.48 -5.17 -13.85
C VAL A 60 -20.76 -5.29 -14.63
N GLY A 61 -21.76 -5.94 -14.02
CA GLY A 61 -23.08 -6.15 -14.60
C GLY A 61 -23.99 -4.97 -14.30
N LEU A 62 -24.55 -4.40 -15.34
CA LEU A 62 -25.41 -3.21 -15.31
C LEU A 62 -26.86 -3.58 -15.69
N ARG A 63 -27.81 -2.94 -15.04
CA ARG A 63 -29.21 -2.93 -15.41
C ARG A 63 -29.84 -1.59 -15.05
N GLN A 64 -30.52 -0.94 -16.01
CA GLN A 64 -31.19 0.34 -15.80
C GLN A 64 -30.32 1.40 -15.12
N GLY A 65 -29.05 1.54 -15.56
CA GLY A 65 -28.09 2.51 -15.01
C GLY A 65 -27.58 2.18 -13.59
N ARG A 66 -27.77 0.96 -13.10
CA ARG A 66 -27.30 0.52 -11.78
C ARG A 66 -26.34 -0.68 -11.90
N VAL A 67 -25.37 -0.74 -11.02
CA VAL A 67 -24.54 -1.93 -10.84
C VAL A 67 -25.34 -2.97 -10.05
N VAL A 68 -25.64 -4.11 -10.66
CA VAL A 68 -26.45 -5.17 -10.06
C VAL A 68 -25.62 -6.42 -9.74
N ALA A 69 -24.53 -6.66 -10.49
CA ALA A 69 -23.71 -7.84 -10.32
C ALA A 69 -22.24 -7.55 -10.59
N VAL A 70 -21.37 -8.45 -10.18
CA VAL A 70 -19.94 -8.45 -10.50
C VAL A 70 -19.47 -9.90 -10.59
N ARG A 71 -18.57 -10.15 -11.54
CA ARG A 71 -17.81 -11.42 -11.64
C ARG A 71 -16.36 -11.15 -11.99
N GLY A 72 -15.50 -12.09 -11.69
CA GLY A 72 -14.10 -12.01 -12.12
C GLY A 72 -13.98 -12.12 -13.64
N ASP A 73 -13.11 -11.32 -14.23
CA ASP A 73 -12.81 -11.39 -15.65
C ASP A 73 -11.79 -12.51 -15.89
N ALA A 74 -12.21 -13.59 -16.58
CA ALA A 74 -11.37 -14.76 -16.85
C ALA A 74 -10.24 -14.46 -17.85
N GLU A 75 -10.37 -13.41 -18.65
CA GLU A 75 -9.34 -13.01 -19.62
C GLU A 75 -8.23 -12.17 -18.98
N VAL A 76 -8.40 -11.74 -17.72
CA VAL A 76 -7.38 -10.97 -17.01
C VAL A 76 -6.39 -11.90 -16.31
N PRO A 77 -5.08 -11.84 -16.66
CA PRO A 77 -4.09 -12.80 -16.16
C PRO A 77 -3.83 -12.70 -14.66
N VAL A 78 -4.17 -11.56 -14.02
CA VAL A 78 -3.99 -11.32 -12.60
C VAL A 78 -4.81 -12.29 -11.75
N ASN A 79 -6.11 -12.39 -12.01
CA ASN A 79 -7.06 -13.15 -11.20
C ASN A 79 -7.75 -14.31 -11.92
N ARG A 80 -7.65 -14.41 -13.24
CA ARG A 80 -8.16 -15.56 -14.04
C ARG A 80 -9.60 -15.94 -13.69
N GLY A 81 -10.45 -14.92 -13.51
CA GLY A 81 -11.86 -15.09 -13.16
C GLY A 81 -12.15 -15.25 -11.67
N LEU A 82 -11.14 -15.33 -10.80
CA LEU A 82 -11.34 -15.44 -9.35
C LEU A 82 -11.53 -14.06 -8.70
N LEU A 83 -12.34 -14.02 -7.63
CA LEU A 83 -12.50 -12.86 -6.76
C LEU A 83 -12.50 -13.30 -5.29
N CYS A 84 -12.06 -12.42 -4.41
CA CYS A 84 -12.22 -12.59 -2.97
C CYS A 84 -13.59 -12.05 -2.51
N ILE A 85 -13.95 -12.30 -1.25
CA ILE A 85 -15.24 -11.86 -0.67
C ILE A 85 -15.49 -10.35 -0.83
N LYS A 86 -14.45 -9.51 -0.73
CA LYS A 86 -14.58 -8.06 -0.96
C LYS A 86 -14.87 -7.76 -2.44
N GLY A 87 -14.22 -8.46 -3.36
CA GLY A 87 -14.45 -8.32 -4.80
C GLY A 87 -15.91 -8.63 -5.18
N TYR A 88 -16.48 -9.70 -4.65
CA TYR A 88 -17.90 -10.02 -4.85
C TYR A 88 -18.85 -9.00 -4.21
N SER A 89 -18.41 -8.24 -3.23
CA SER A 89 -19.19 -7.20 -2.56
C SER A 89 -19.16 -5.84 -3.25
N LEU A 90 -18.45 -5.68 -4.36
CA LEU A 90 -18.31 -4.40 -5.08
C LEU A 90 -19.63 -3.71 -5.42
N PRO A 91 -20.71 -4.38 -5.87
CA PRO A 91 -21.98 -3.71 -6.13
C PRO A 91 -22.56 -3.05 -4.88
N LYS A 92 -22.44 -3.71 -3.73
CA LYS A 92 -23.06 -3.26 -2.46
C LYS A 92 -22.37 -2.03 -1.86
N VAL A 93 -21.07 -1.83 -2.11
CA VAL A 93 -20.36 -0.67 -1.57
C VAL A 93 -20.79 0.67 -2.20
N LEU A 94 -21.45 0.63 -3.36
CA LEU A 94 -21.94 1.84 -4.05
C LEU A 94 -23.20 2.43 -3.40
N TYR A 95 -24.00 1.61 -2.74
CA TYR A 95 -25.38 1.95 -2.36
C TYR A 95 -25.64 2.05 -0.86
N GLY A 96 -24.63 2.39 -0.07
CA GLY A 96 -24.81 2.71 1.35
C GLY A 96 -25.77 3.90 1.54
N SER A 97 -26.66 3.81 2.51
CA SER A 97 -27.71 4.82 2.72
C SER A 97 -27.18 6.19 3.17
N ASP A 98 -25.98 6.19 3.79
CA ASP A 98 -25.31 7.36 4.36
C ASP A 98 -24.26 7.98 3.43
N ARG A 99 -24.33 7.72 2.10
CA ARG A 99 -23.47 8.39 1.10
C ARG A 99 -23.61 9.90 1.18
N TYR A 100 -22.47 10.60 1.15
CA TYR A 100 -22.48 12.04 0.90
C TYR A 100 -23.00 12.33 -0.50
N LYS A 101 -23.96 13.25 -0.60
CA LYS A 101 -24.67 13.56 -1.86
C LYS A 101 -24.57 15.02 -2.26
N VAL A 102 -24.28 15.90 -1.33
CA VAL A 102 -24.18 17.36 -1.51
C VAL A 102 -23.00 17.89 -0.68
N PRO A 103 -22.41 19.03 -1.04
CA PRO A 103 -21.39 19.68 -0.22
C PRO A 103 -21.96 20.12 1.13
N LEU A 104 -21.14 20.00 2.17
CA LEU A 104 -21.53 20.29 3.56
C LEU A 104 -20.50 21.23 4.20
N LEU A 105 -20.99 22.37 4.72
CA LEU A 105 -20.18 23.34 5.46
C LEU A 105 -20.45 23.22 6.97
N ARG A 106 -19.41 23.23 7.77
CA ARG A 106 -19.53 23.23 9.22
C ARG A 106 -19.99 24.61 9.71
N GLN A 107 -21.05 24.62 10.51
CA GLN A 107 -21.53 25.78 11.26
C GLN A 107 -21.68 25.38 12.75
N GLY A 108 -20.71 25.80 13.57
CA GLY A 108 -20.63 25.33 14.94
C GLY A 108 -20.44 23.80 15.00
N ASN A 109 -21.36 23.11 15.68
CA ASN A 109 -21.31 21.63 15.81
C ASN A 109 -22.12 20.89 14.74
N LYS A 110 -22.69 21.56 13.75
CA LYS A 110 -23.52 20.94 12.71
C LYS A 110 -22.94 21.17 11.33
N PHE A 111 -23.30 20.31 10.41
CA PHE A 111 -23.07 20.50 8.99
C PHE A 111 -24.35 20.97 8.31
N VAL A 112 -24.24 21.98 7.46
CA VAL A 112 -25.33 22.51 6.62
C VAL A 112 -25.01 22.29 5.16
N GLN A 113 -26.03 22.00 4.35
CA GLN A 113 -25.89 21.86 2.91
C GLN A 113 -25.60 23.22 2.27
N ILE A 114 -24.70 23.21 1.30
CA ILE A 114 -24.40 24.37 0.46
C ILE A 114 -24.28 23.90 -1.00
N SER A 115 -24.34 24.84 -1.94
CA SER A 115 -24.11 24.52 -3.35
C SER A 115 -22.63 24.25 -3.64
N TRP A 116 -22.35 23.60 -4.75
CA TRP A 116 -20.96 23.40 -5.23
C TRP A 116 -20.24 24.73 -5.48
N ASN A 117 -20.91 25.73 -6.03
CA ASN A 117 -20.31 27.04 -6.22
C ASN A 117 -19.89 27.66 -4.90
N GLN A 118 -20.78 27.68 -3.89
CA GLN A 118 -20.42 28.16 -2.57
C GLN A 118 -19.27 27.37 -1.95
N ALA A 119 -19.27 26.04 -2.05
CA ALA A 119 -18.23 25.19 -1.52
C ALA A 119 -16.86 25.49 -2.13
N LEU A 120 -16.79 25.56 -3.45
CA LEU A 120 -15.55 25.84 -4.19
C LEU A 120 -15.07 27.29 -4.01
N ASP A 121 -15.98 28.26 -3.92
CA ASP A 121 -15.63 29.67 -3.66
C ASP A 121 -15.07 29.84 -2.26
N ILE A 122 -15.66 29.20 -1.25
CA ILE A 122 -15.13 29.17 0.13
C ILE A 122 -13.74 28.53 0.14
N MET A 123 -13.59 27.36 -0.48
CA MET A 123 -12.32 26.65 -0.56
C MET A 123 -11.24 27.51 -1.23
N ALA A 124 -11.53 28.08 -2.40
CA ALA A 124 -10.61 28.96 -3.13
C ALA A 124 -10.23 30.21 -2.32
N SER A 125 -11.20 30.84 -1.66
CA SER A 125 -10.95 32.01 -0.77
C SER A 125 -9.99 31.65 0.37
N LYS A 126 -10.17 30.48 1.01
CA LYS A 126 -9.27 30.01 2.07
C LYS A 126 -7.86 29.73 1.55
N PHE A 127 -7.73 29.10 0.38
CA PHE A 127 -6.43 28.87 -0.27
C PHE A 127 -5.76 30.19 -0.63
N LYS A 128 -6.45 31.11 -1.35
CA LYS A 128 -5.91 32.43 -1.72
C LYS A 128 -5.48 33.23 -0.51
N GLY A 129 -6.32 33.31 0.52
CA GLY A 129 -6.02 34.06 1.74
C GLY A 129 -4.80 33.52 2.48
N ALA A 130 -4.68 32.20 2.63
CA ALA A 130 -3.53 31.58 3.26
C ALA A 130 -2.25 31.81 2.44
N ILE A 131 -2.30 31.64 1.13
CA ILE A 131 -1.14 31.84 0.24
C ILE A 131 -0.69 33.30 0.26
N GLN A 132 -1.61 34.27 0.22
CA GLN A 132 -1.29 35.69 0.24
C GLN A 132 -0.67 36.13 1.55
N GLN A 133 -1.15 35.62 2.67
CA GLN A 133 -0.71 36.04 4.00
C GLN A 133 0.53 35.29 4.50
N TYR A 134 0.66 33.99 4.18
CA TYR A 134 1.67 33.11 4.77
C TYR A 134 2.57 32.40 3.73
N GLY A 135 2.32 32.63 2.45
CA GLY A 135 3.03 31.97 1.34
C GLY A 135 2.48 30.59 0.96
N PRO A 136 2.95 30.03 -0.17
CA PRO A 136 2.42 28.80 -0.75
C PRO A 136 2.62 27.57 0.15
N GLU A 137 3.59 27.58 1.06
CA GLU A 137 3.83 26.46 1.98
C GLU A 137 2.79 26.37 3.12
N SER A 138 1.91 27.38 3.28
CA SER A 138 0.82 27.38 4.25
C SER A 138 -0.38 26.52 3.85
N VAL A 139 -0.40 26.00 2.62
CA VAL A 139 -1.44 25.11 2.13
C VAL A 139 -0.90 23.73 1.81
N ALA A 140 -1.73 22.70 2.01
CA ALA A 140 -1.35 21.31 1.80
C ALA A 140 -2.47 20.49 1.16
N ALA A 141 -2.08 19.41 0.48
CA ALA A 141 -2.97 18.38 -0.05
C ALA A 141 -2.54 16.99 0.44
N TYR A 142 -3.48 16.23 1.01
CA TYR A 142 -3.24 14.87 1.48
C TYR A 142 -4.17 13.89 0.78
N PHE A 143 -3.64 13.14 -0.16
CA PHE A 143 -4.37 12.27 -1.08
C PHE A 143 -4.20 10.79 -0.71
N SER A 144 -4.59 9.89 -1.61
CA SER A 144 -4.71 8.47 -1.32
C SER A 144 -4.26 7.60 -2.49
N GLY A 145 -3.71 6.42 -2.19
CA GLY A 145 -3.59 5.34 -3.17
C GLY A 145 -4.95 4.71 -3.58
N GLN A 146 -6.07 5.28 -3.14
CA GLN A 146 -7.42 4.94 -3.60
C GLN A 146 -7.90 5.84 -4.74
N THR A 147 -7.25 7.00 -4.94
CA THR A 147 -7.52 7.90 -6.06
C THR A 147 -6.94 7.35 -7.35
N THR A 148 -7.42 7.84 -8.48
CA THR A 148 -6.93 7.42 -9.80
C THR A 148 -5.59 8.10 -10.14
N VAL A 149 -4.92 7.58 -11.17
CA VAL A 149 -3.71 8.21 -11.72
C VAL A 149 -4.01 9.64 -12.21
N PHE A 150 -5.19 9.87 -12.80
CA PHE A 150 -5.62 11.18 -13.28
C PHE A 150 -5.66 12.21 -12.15
N GLU A 151 -6.29 11.88 -11.06
CA GLU A 151 -6.42 12.73 -9.87
C GLU A 151 -5.06 12.98 -9.22
N GLY A 152 -4.24 11.92 -9.10
CA GLY A 152 -2.89 12.04 -8.56
C GLY A 152 -2.01 12.98 -9.38
N TYR A 153 -2.05 12.83 -10.70
CA TYR A 153 -1.30 13.69 -11.59
C TYR A 153 -1.81 15.14 -11.55
N ALA A 154 -3.13 15.33 -11.61
CA ALA A 154 -3.74 16.65 -11.60
C ALA A 154 -3.43 17.44 -10.33
N ILE A 155 -3.56 16.81 -9.15
CA ILE A 155 -3.26 17.49 -7.87
C ILE A 155 -1.76 17.77 -7.74
N ASN A 156 -0.88 16.88 -8.22
CA ASN A 156 0.56 17.12 -8.23
C ASN A 156 0.90 18.35 -9.07
N LYS A 157 0.32 18.45 -10.29
CA LYS A 157 0.49 19.61 -11.18
C LYS A 157 -0.05 20.90 -10.56
N LEU A 158 -1.26 20.86 -9.99
CA LEU A 158 -1.86 22.03 -9.34
C LEU A 158 -1.01 22.54 -8.17
N MET A 159 -0.57 21.66 -7.30
CA MET A 159 0.19 22.03 -6.11
C MET A 159 1.58 22.55 -6.48
N LYS A 160 2.33 21.81 -7.29
CA LYS A 160 3.76 22.11 -7.53
C LYS A 160 3.99 23.14 -8.63
N ALA A 161 3.26 23.04 -9.73
CA ALA A 161 3.41 23.98 -10.87
C ALA A 161 2.50 25.19 -10.75
N GLY A 162 1.31 25.03 -10.19
CA GLY A 162 0.34 26.12 -10.05
C GLY A 162 0.56 26.94 -8.78
N ILE A 163 0.39 26.34 -7.64
CA ILE A 163 0.48 27.00 -6.33
C ILE A 163 1.94 27.25 -5.93
N GLY A 164 2.87 26.39 -6.35
CA GLY A 164 4.27 26.46 -5.97
C GLY A 164 4.58 25.83 -4.61
N SER A 165 3.69 24.97 -4.12
CA SER A 165 3.84 24.23 -2.86
C SER A 165 4.18 22.78 -3.11
N ASN A 166 5.22 22.27 -2.43
CA ASN A 166 5.53 20.85 -2.37
C ASN A 166 4.85 20.13 -1.19
N ASN A 167 3.96 20.79 -0.45
CA ASN A 167 3.18 20.20 0.64
C ASN A 167 2.03 19.33 0.07
N ILE A 168 2.42 18.30 -0.65
CA ILE A 168 1.52 17.27 -1.17
C ILE A 168 2.03 15.91 -0.74
N GLU A 169 1.16 15.11 -0.13
CA GLU A 169 1.47 13.78 0.36
C GLU A 169 0.30 12.82 0.19
N SER A 170 0.57 11.55 0.40
CA SER A 170 -0.47 10.53 0.39
C SER A 170 -0.30 9.55 1.55
N ASN A 171 -1.38 8.85 1.87
CA ASN A 171 -1.36 7.79 2.88
C ASN A 171 -0.41 6.62 2.52
N ALA A 172 0.00 6.51 1.26
CA ALA A 172 0.99 5.53 0.83
C ALA A 172 2.39 5.80 1.43
N ARG A 173 2.66 7.02 1.93
CA ARG A 173 3.85 7.31 2.75
C ARG A 173 3.94 6.38 3.96
N LEU A 174 2.86 6.21 4.70
CA LEU A 174 2.79 5.33 5.88
C LEU A 174 2.53 3.86 5.52
N CYS A 175 2.40 3.54 4.25
CA CYS A 175 2.12 2.19 3.74
C CYS A 175 3.38 1.55 3.15
N MET A 176 3.99 2.20 2.14
CA MET A 176 4.99 1.60 1.25
C MET A 176 6.31 2.37 1.16
N ALA A 177 6.48 3.51 1.84
CA ALA A 177 7.68 4.32 1.70
C ALA A 177 8.97 3.56 2.05
N SER A 178 8.93 2.68 3.03
CA SER A 178 10.08 1.82 3.38
C SER A 178 10.50 0.91 2.23
N ALA A 179 9.54 0.30 1.52
CA ALA A 179 9.84 -0.48 0.31
C ALA A 179 10.38 0.40 -0.81
N VAL A 180 9.77 1.58 -1.04
CA VAL A 180 10.22 2.57 -2.04
C VAL A 180 11.68 2.93 -1.81
N THR A 181 12.03 3.32 -0.58
CA THR A 181 13.41 3.67 -0.22
C THR A 181 14.35 2.46 -0.32
N GLY A 182 13.88 1.28 0.04
CA GLY A 182 14.60 0.02 -0.12
C GLY A 182 14.95 -0.27 -1.59
N PHE A 183 13.98 -0.13 -2.50
CA PHE A 183 14.19 -0.28 -3.94
C PHE A 183 15.18 0.76 -4.49
N TYR A 184 14.96 2.06 -4.19
CA TYR A 184 15.87 3.12 -4.64
C TYR A 184 17.30 2.92 -4.14
N SER A 185 17.49 2.61 -2.87
CA SER A 185 18.84 2.43 -2.28
C SER A 185 19.55 1.19 -2.81
N THR A 186 18.81 0.17 -3.22
CA THR A 186 19.38 -1.09 -3.76
C THR A 186 19.51 -1.06 -5.28
N PHE A 187 18.47 -0.66 -6.02
CA PHE A 187 18.40 -0.78 -7.49
C PHE A 187 18.39 0.56 -8.23
N GLY A 188 18.29 1.67 -7.51
CA GLY A 188 18.22 3.02 -8.09
C GLY A 188 16.84 3.41 -8.64
N MET A 189 15.87 2.50 -8.59
CA MET A 189 14.50 2.74 -9.04
C MET A 189 13.50 2.02 -8.12
N ASP A 190 12.34 2.63 -7.87
CA ASP A 190 11.26 2.02 -7.09
C ASP A 190 10.35 1.22 -8.01
N GLU A 191 10.62 -0.09 -8.11
CA GLU A 191 9.76 -1.02 -8.85
C GLU A 191 10.12 -2.48 -8.59
N PRO A 192 9.15 -3.40 -8.60
CA PRO A 192 9.45 -4.82 -8.62
C PRO A 192 10.06 -5.22 -9.97
N MET A 193 11.12 -6.03 -9.94
CA MET A 193 11.77 -6.55 -11.13
C MET A 193 11.04 -7.74 -11.74
N GLY A 194 10.27 -8.47 -10.95
CA GLY A 194 9.41 -9.56 -11.40
C GLY A 194 7.94 -9.14 -11.55
N CYS A 195 7.09 -10.13 -11.69
CA CYS A 195 5.64 -9.98 -11.83
C CYS A 195 4.89 -11.17 -11.24
N TYR A 196 3.56 -11.14 -11.29
CA TYR A 196 2.75 -12.22 -10.72
C TYR A 196 2.89 -13.56 -11.48
N ASP A 197 3.41 -13.55 -12.71
CA ASP A 197 3.69 -14.78 -13.45
C ASP A 197 4.79 -15.62 -12.77
N ASP A 198 5.61 -15.02 -11.92
CA ASP A 198 6.62 -15.72 -11.11
C ASP A 198 6.01 -16.76 -10.16
N ILE A 199 4.74 -16.58 -9.77
CA ILE A 199 4.04 -17.51 -8.88
C ILE A 199 3.93 -18.91 -9.50
N GLU A 200 3.65 -19.01 -10.78
CA GLU A 200 3.54 -20.30 -11.48
C GLU A 200 4.90 -20.89 -11.87
N LEU A 201 5.96 -20.09 -11.82
CA LEU A 201 7.30 -20.47 -12.28
C LEU A 201 8.27 -20.82 -11.15
N THR A 202 7.95 -20.44 -9.93
CA THR A 202 8.75 -20.70 -8.73
C THR A 202 8.44 -22.06 -8.11
N ASP A 203 9.36 -22.57 -7.32
CA ASP A 203 9.16 -23.74 -6.47
C ASP A 203 9.33 -23.48 -4.98
N THR A 204 9.68 -22.23 -4.60
CA THR A 204 9.80 -21.87 -3.18
C THR A 204 9.25 -20.46 -2.91
N PHE A 205 8.27 -20.37 -2.03
CA PHE A 205 7.70 -19.12 -1.57
C PHE A 205 8.16 -18.78 -0.17
N PHE A 206 8.60 -17.55 0.05
CA PHE A 206 8.86 -16.98 1.36
C PHE A 206 7.83 -15.89 1.63
N ILE A 207 6.96 -16.10 2.62
CA ILE A 207 5.93 -15.15 3.05
C ILE A 207 6.41 -14.48 4.35
N TRP A 208 6.80 -13.20 4.26
CA TRP A 208 7.41 -12.45 5.35
C TRP A 208 6.45 -11.42 5.91
N GLY A 209 6.15 -11.47 7.22
CA GLY A 209 5.35 -10.43 7.88
C GLY A 209 4.06 -10.08 7.15
N SER A 210 3.36 -11.09 6.63
CA SER A 210 2.23 -10.87 5.71
C SER A 210 1.19 -11.98 5.83
N ASN A 211 -0.05 -11.62 6.15
CA ASN A 211 -1.19 -12.53 6.06
C ASN A 211 -1.80 -12.49 4.64
N LEU A 212 -1.10 -13.05 3.65
CA LEU A 212 -1.51 -13.01 2.24
C LEU A 212 -2.86 -13.68 1.99
N ALA A 213 -3.18 -14.73 2.74
CA ALA A 213 -4.46 -15.44 2.64
C ALA A 213 -5.67 -14.51 2.86
N GLU A 214 -5.52 -13.47 3.68
CA GLU A 214 -6.57 -12.48 3.95
C GLU A 214 -6.38 -11.15 3.21
N MET A 215 -5.12 -10.73 2.99
CA MET A 215 -4.80 -9.40 2.44
C MET A 215 -4.68 -9.37 0.92
N HIS A 216 -4.16 -10.45 0.32
CA HIS A 216 -4.02 -10.63 -1.13
C HIS A 216 -4.53 -12.02 -1.55
N PRO A 217 -5.81 -12.37 -1.25
CA PRO A 217 -6.30 -13.75 -1.32
C PRO A 217 -6.12 -14.40 -2.69
N ILE A 218 -6.23 -13.62 -3.76
CA ILE A 218 -6.12 -14.15 -5.12
C ILE A 218 -4.69 -14.58 -5.46
N LEU A 219 -3.68 -13.81 -5.03
CA LEU A 219 -2.28 -14.24 -5.22
C LEU A 219 -1.96 -15.44 -4.34
N TYR A 220 -2.45 -15.46 -3.10
CA TYR A 220 -2.28 -16.59 -2.20
C TYR A 220 -2.95 -17.87 -2.77
N SER A 221 -4.15 -17.78 -3.33
CA SER A 221 -4.82 -18.93 -3.98
C SER A 221 -4.01 -19.49 -5.15
N ARG A 222 -3.33 -18.63 -5.94
CA ARG A 222 -2.42 -19.07 -7.01
C ARG A 222 -1.19 -19.81 -6.45
N MET A 223 -0.62 -19.33 -5.32
CA MET A 223 0.49 -20.03 -4.64
C MET A 223 0.05 -21.41 -4.13
N VAL A 224 -1.12 -21.50 -3.52
CA VAL A 224 -1.71 -22.77 -3.05
C VAL A 224 -1.98 -23.71 -4.22
N GLU A 225 -2.53 -23.20 -5.32
CA GLU A 225 -2.74 -23.99 -6.53
C GLU A 225 -1.43 -24.50 -7.10
N ARG A 226 -0.38 -23.66 -7.19
CA ARG A 226 0.96 -24.06 -7.65
C ARG A 226 1.53 -25.19 -6.79
N LYS A 227 1.38 -25.11 -5.45
CA LYS A 227 1.80 -26.17 -4.55
C LYS A 227 1.00 -27.47 -4.73
N HIS A 228 -0.29 -27.39 -5.00
CA HIS A 228 -1.11 -28.58 -5.28
C HIS A 228 -0.75 -29.25 -6.61
N GLN A 229 -0.28 -28.48 -7.58
CA GLN A 229 0.17 -29.03 -8.88
C GLN A 229 1.54 -29.71 -8.78
N ASP A 230 2.39 -29.30 -7.84
CA ASP A 230 3.75 -29.81 -7.66
C ASP A 230 4.10 -29.90 -6.17
N SER A 231 4.21 -31.12 -5.64
CA SER A 231 4.52 -31.41 -4.23
C SER A 231 5.93 -30.94 -3.82
N ASN A 232 6.84 -30.70 -4.78
CA ASN A 232 8.18 -30.18 -4.52
C ASN A 232 8.16 -28.69 -4.14
N VAL A 233 7.09 -27.97 -4.48
CA VAL A 233 6.92 -26.56 -4.10
C VAL A 233 6.89 -26.42 -2.59
N LYS A 234 7.65 -25.46 -2.05
CA LYS A 234 7.73 -25.17 -0.61
C LYS A 234 7.15 -23.79 -0.32
N ILE A 235 6.43 -23.70 0.78
CA ILE A 235 5.94 -22.42 1.34
C ILE A 235 6.53 -22.26 2.73
N VAL A 236 7.31 -21.19 2.90
CA VAL A 236 7.92 -20.78 4.17
C VAL A 236 7.18 -19.53 4.66
N SER A 237 6.64 -19.58 5.88
CA SER A 237 5.91 -18.48 6.51
C SER A 237 6.70 -17.95 7.70
N LEU A 238 7.16 -16.68 7.60
CA LEU A 238 7.90 -15.99 8.67
C LEU A 238 6.99 -14.87 9.21
N GLN A 239 6.50 -15.03 10.44
CA GLN A 239 5.43 -14.21 11.00
C GLN A 239 5.71 -13.87 12.47
N THR A 240 5.01 -12.88 13.02
CA THR A 240 5.04 -12.56 14.45
C THR A 240 3.91 -13.25 15.24
N TYR A 241 2.96 -13.84 14.54
CA TYR A 241 1.87 -14.66 15.12
C TYR A 241 1.32 -15.63 14.06
N LEU A 242 0.69 -16.72 14.49
CA LEU A 242 0.03 -17.66 13.57
C LEU A 242 -1.22 -17.02 12.98
N ASN A 243 -1.31 -17.04 11.66
CA ASN A 243 -2.42 -16.50 10.88
C ASN A 243 -2.78 -17.43 9.71
N ARG A 244 -3.77 -17.07 8.91
CA ARG A 244 -4.24 -17.94 7.81
C ARG A 244 -3.17 -18.30 6.78
N SER A 245 -2.16 -17.45 6.58
CA SER A 245 -1.04 -17.77 5.70
C SER A 245 -0.03 -18.74 6.32
N SER A 246 -0.03 -18.88 7.66
CA SER A 246 0.83 -19.81 8.40
C SER A 246 0.21 -21.20 8.58
N GLU A 247 -1.07 -21.36 8.21
CA GLU A 247 -1.75 -22.64 8.23
C GLU A 247 -1.34 -23.50 7.01
N THR A 248 -1.97 -24.67 6.87
CA THR A 248 -1.80 -25.48 5.66
C THR A 248 -2.11 -24.65 4.41
N PRO A 249 -1.24 -24.58 3.37
CA PRO A 249 -0.18 -25.56 3.11
C PRO A 249 1.26 -25.11 3.41
N SER A 250 1.52 -24.27 4.41
CA SER A 250 2.89 -23.88 4.75
C SER A 250 3.72 -25.08 5.24
N ASP A 251 4.93 -25.26 4.68
CA ASP A 251 5.84 -26.36 5.02
C ASP A 251 6.70 -26.03 6.25
N ILE A 252 7.10 -24.75 6.35
CA ILE A 252 7.89 -24.23 7.48
C ILE A 252 7.21 -22.96 7.98
N VAL A 253 6.96 -22.91 9.30
CA VAL A 253 6.42 -21.74 9.97
C VAL A 253 7.41 -21.29 11.04
N ALA A 254 7.93 -20.06 10.89
CA ALA A 254 8.82 -19.45 11.86
C ALA A 254 8.10 -18.24 12.50
N ILE A 255 7.75 -18.38 13.77
CA ILE A 255 7.17 -17.28 14.56
C ILE A 255 8.30 -16.59 15.31
N PHE A 256 8.54 -15.33 15.00
CA PHE A 256 9.63 -14.55 15.56
C PHE A 256 9.11 -13.38 16.41
N LYS A 257 9.93 -12.94 17.37
CA LYS A 257 9.62 -11.76 18.19
C LYS A 257 9.54 -10.52 17.30
N PRO A 258 8.57 -9.60 17.53
CA PRO A 258 8.49 -8.35 16.77
C PRO A 258 9.84 -7.63 16.67
N HIS A 259 10.14 -7.05 15.50
CA HIS A 259 11.37 -6.33 15.15
C HIS A 259 12.68 -7.15 15.10
N SER A 260 12.64 -8.47 15.24
CA SER A 260 13.84 -9.32 15.13
C SER A 260 14.14 -9.85 13.72
N ASP A 261 13.36 -9.47 12.76
CA ASP A 261 13.46 -9.85 11.34
C ASP A 261 14.81 -9.43 10.69
N LEU A 262 15.40 -8.29 11.10
CA LEU A 262 16.73 -7.91 10.65
C LEU A 262 17.79 -8.92 11.08
N ALA A 263 17.72 -9.42 12.31
CA ALA A 263 18.64 -10.45 12.81
C ALA A 263 18.46 -11.77 12.06
N LEU A 264 17.20 -12.16 11.78
CA LEU A 264 16.89 -13.36 11.01
C LEU A 264 17.43 -13.27 9.58
N ALA A 265 17.20 -12.17 8.88
CA ALA A 265 17.66 -11.99 7.50
C ALA A 265 19.19 -11.98 7.41
N ASN A 266 19.89 -11.33 8.35
CA ASN A 266 21.35 -11.36 8.43
C ASN A 266 21.87 -12.78 8.75
N ALA A 267 21.21 -13.53 9.63
CA ALA A 267 21.60 -14.90 9.92
C ALA A 267 21.39 -15.84 8.73
N MET A 268 20.33 -15.64 7.96
CA MET A 268 20.15 -16.38 6.70
C MET A 268 21.27 -16.03 5.70
N ALA A 269 21.64 -14.76 5.58
CA ALA A 269 22.76 -14.33 4.74
C ALA A 269 24.09 -14.93 5.23
N HIS A 270 24.31 -15.00 6.56
CA HIS A 270 25.47 -15.67 7.16
C HIS A 270 25.56 -17.13 6.71
N VAL A 271 24.46 -17.90 6.85
CA VAL A 271 24.44 -19.32 6.44
C VAL A 271 24.73 -19.45 4.93
N ILE A 272 24.05 -18.65 4.10
CA ILE A 272 24.24 -18.66 2.63
C ILE A 272 25.71 -18.42 2.26
N VAL A 273 26.35 -17.45 2.91
CA VAL A 273 27.76 -17.10 2.66
C VAL A 273 28.71 -18.18 3.18
N LYS A 274 28.51 -18.65 4.44
CA LYS A 274 29.43 -19.62 5.08
C LYS A 274 29.35 -21.01 4.45
N GLU A 275 28.19 -21.41 3.96
CA GLU A 275 28.00 -22.71 3.30
C GLU A 275 28.26 -22.68 1.79
N GLY A 276 28.71 -21.53 1.25
CA GLY A 276 29.04 -21.39 -0.18
C GLY A 276 27.82 -21.47 -1.10
N LEU A 277 26.64 -21.10 -0.60
CA LEU A 277 25.37 -21.10 -1.37
C LEU A 277 25.14 -19.81 -2.16
N ILE A 278 26.20 -19.05 -2.36
CA ILE A 278 26.20 -17.80 -3.11
C ILE A 278 26.39 -18.03 -4.61
N ASN A 279 25.90 -17.09 -5.43
CA ASN A 279 26.24 -17.03 -6.85
C ASN A 279 27.41 -16.04 -7.05
N GLU A 280 28.64 -16.57 -6.97
CA GLU A 280 29.85 -15.73 -7.05
C GLU A 280 29.93 -14.93 -8.35
N THR A 281 29.63 -15.54 -9.48
CA THR A 281 29.65 -14.87 -10.80
C THR A 281 28.68 -13.70 -10.83
N PHE A 282 27.46 -13.89 -10.35
CA PHE A 282 26.47 -12.83 -10.28
C PHE A 282 26.91 -11.68 -9.35
N ILE A 283 27.46 -12.02 -8.18
CA ILE A 283 27.98 -11.02 -7.23
C ILE A 283 29.08 -10.19 -7.86
N GLN A 284 30.08 -10.83 -8.48
CA GLN A 284 31.20 -10.14 -9.10
C GLN A 284 30.78 -9.19 -10.23
N GLN A 285 29.81 -9.60 -11.04
CA GLN A 285 29.39 -8.83 -12.21
C GLN A 285 28.34 -7.75 -11.90
N HIS A 286 27.40 -8.01 -10.99
CA HIS A 286 26.18 -7.22 -10.86
C HIS A 286 25.93 -6.60 -9.49
N VAL A 287 26.84 -6.79 -8.51
CA VAL A 287 26.62 -6.34 -7.13
C VAL A 287 27.76 -5.47 -6.64
N SER A 288 27.44 -4.42 -5.90
CA SER A 288 28.33 -3.62 -5.07
C SER A 288 27.90 -3.69 -3.60
N PHE A 289 28.81 -3.36 -2.68
CA PHE A 289 28.55 -3.45 -1.24
C PHE A 289 28.70 -2.09 -0.58
N LYS A 290 27.79 -1.75 0.34
CA LYS A 290 27.80 -0.50 1.10
C LYS A 290 27.41 -0.71 2.55
N LYS A 291 27.84 0.19 3.43
CA LYS A 291 27.39 0.38 4.81
C LYS A 291 27.05 1.85 5.04
N GLY A 292 26.42 2.16 6.16
CA GLY A 292 26.09 3.53 6.57
C GLY A 292 24.61 3.75 6.76
N LEU A 293 24.20 4.98 6.98
CA LEU A 293 22.84 5.36 7.37
C LEU A 293 22.40 4.59 8.64
N THR A 294 23.27 4.52 9.64
CA THR A 294 22.99 3.90 10.93
C THR A 294 22.37 4.88 11.92
N GLY A 295 22.62 6.16 11.74
CA GLY A 295 22.08 7.25 12.55
C GLY A 295 20.68 7.65 12.13
N ILE A 296 19.75 6.70 12.04
CA ILE A 296 18.35 7.00 11.83
C ILE A 296 17.77 7.41 13.17
N GLY A 297 17.38 8.70 13.31
CA GLY A 297 16.68 9.17 14.49
C GLY A 297 15.33 8.46 14.62
N TYR A 298 14.95 8.11 15.83
CA TYR A 298 13.65 7.51 16.11
C TYR A 298 12.50 8.55 16.12
N GLY A 299 12.80 9.84 15.93
CA GLY A 299 11.85 10.93 16.09
C GLY A 299 11.39 11.13 17.54
N VAL A 300 12.11 10.55 18.51
CA VAL A 300 11.87 10.71 19.96
C VAL A 300 12.99 11.53 20.64
N GLU A 301 14.08 11.77 19.94
CA GLU A 301 15.28 12.42 20.45
C GLU A 301 15.17 13.96 20.54
N ASP A 302 14.15 14.52 19.92
CA ASP A 302 14.03 15.95 19.70
C ASP A 302 13.12 16.65 20.72
N ASN A 303 13.17 16.28 21.98
CA ASN A 303 12.45 16.92 23.10
C ASN A 303 10.93 17.02 22.97
N PHE A 304 10.33 16.21 22.11
CA PHE A 304 8.89 16.04 22.12
C PHE A 304 8.55 14.81 22.94
N GLU A 305 7.69 15.00 23.91
CA GLU A 305 7.06 13.90 24.61
C GLU A 305 6.48 12.94 23.57
N TYR A 306 7.07 11.73 23.45
CA TYR A 306 6.66 10.68 22.51
C TYR A 306 6.84 10.97 21.00
N GLY A 307 8.03 11.36 20.60
CA GLY A 307 8.40 11.34 19.19
C GLY A 307 7.89 12.51 18.37
N GLY A 308 7.82 13.65 18.96
CA GLY A 308 7.73 14.87 18.20
C GLY A 308 9.10 15.21 17.64
N GLY A 309 9.34 15.01 16.36
CA GLY A 309 10.55 15.47 15.72
C GLY A 309 10.79 16.95 15.97
N SER A 310 12.05 17.37 16.05
CA SER A 310 12.37 18.78 16.21
C SER A 310 11.86 19.58 15.01
N GLU A 311 11.61 20.87 15.22
CA GLU A 311 11.38 21.80 14.12
C GLU A 311 12.45 21.73 13.02
N THR A 312 13.61 21.18 13.35
CA THR A 312 14.77 21.06 12.47
C THR A 312 14.79 19.75 11.70
N SER A 313 14.07 18.70 12.11
CA SER A 313 14.20 17.39 11.48
C SER A 313 13.87 17.40 9.98
N TRP A 314 12.87 18.15 9.55
CA TRP A 314 12.57 18.35 8.14
C TRP A 314 13.34 19.52 7.51
N LYS A 315 13.66 20.58 8.27
CA LYS A 315 14.50 21.71 7.82
C LYS A 315 15.93 21.28 7.55
N THR A 316 16.38 20.29 8.30
CA THR A 316 17.65 19.63 8.13
C THR A 316 17.56 18.33 7.32
N TYR A 317 16.37 18.00 6.78
CA TYR A 317 16.23 16.88 5.87
C TYR A 317 17.27 16.99 4.76
N LYS A 318 18.39 16.35 5.02
CA LYS A 318 19.42 16.09 4.01
C LYS A 318 19.05 14.72 3.47
N PRO A 319 18.45 14.61 2.28
CA PRO A 319 18.33 13.31 1.64
C PRO A 319 19.75 12.73 1.62
N PHE A 320 19.95 11.61 2.29
CA PHE A 320 21.28 10.97 2.39
C PHE A 320 22.31 11.78 3.21
N ALA A 321 21.95 12.27 4.39
CA ALA A 321 22.84 13.03 5.28
C ALA A 321 24.15 12.28 5.56
N ASP A 322 24.11 10.96 5.73
CA ASP A 322 25.27 10.09 5.80
C ASP A 322 25.50 9.44 4.43
N LYS A 323 26.52 9.89 3.73
CA LYS A 323 26.90 9.28 2.46
C LYS A 323 27.19 7.79 2.67
N PRO A 324 26.52 6.89 1.92
CA PRO A 324 26.83 5.48 1.98
C PRO A 324 28.31 5.23 1.71
N GLN A 325 28.94 4.43 2.55
CA GLN A 325 30.36 4.09 2.39
C GLN A 325 30.48 2.76 1.65
N PRO A 326 31.25 2.71 0.54
CA PRO A 326 31.59 1.44 -0.10
C PRO A 326 32.37 0.54 0.87
N ILE A 327 32.09 -0.74 0.80
CA ILE A 327 32.86 -1.79 1.50
C ILE A 327 33.17 -2.93 0.53
N SER A 328 34.16 -3.74 0.86
CA SER A 328 34.49 -4.95 0.12
C SER A 328 33.53 -6.10 0.49
N PHE A 329 33.49 -7.14 -0.34
CA PHE A 329 32.76 -8.37 0.00
C PHE A 329 33.32 -9.03 1.26
N GLU A 330 34.64 -8.98 1.48
CA GLU A 330 35.27 -9.53 2.68
C GLU A 330 34.83 -8.78 3.97
N GLU A 331 34.71 -7.45 3.90
CA GLU A 331 34.17 -6.66 5.01
C GLU A 331 32.70 -6.99 5.27
N TYR A 332 31.90 -7.26 4.22
CA TYR A 332 30.52 -7.71 4.37
C TYR A 332 30.45 -9.11 5.01
N LYS A 333 31.32 -10.04 4.62
CA LYS A 333 31.43 -11.36 5.27
C LYS A 333 31.74 -11.23 6.76
N LYS A 334 32.73 -10.35 7.08
CA LYS A 334 33.07 -10.07 8.48
C LYS A 334 31.93 -9.47 9.28
N PHE A 335 31.13 -8.58 8.66
CA PHE A 335 29.91 -8.05 9.27
C PHE A 335 28.92 -9.19 9.60
N LEU A 336 28.74 -10.14 8.70
CA LEU A 336 27.84 -11.27 8.90
C LEU A 336 28.32 -12.25 9.98
N ASP A 337 29.60 -12.27 10.33
CA ASP A 337 30.14 -13.20 11.38
C ASP A 337 29.46 -13.00 12.75
N THR A 338 28.95 -11.81 13.02
CA THR A 338 28.17 -11.53 14.24
C THR A 338 26.79 -12.20 14.21
N TYR A 339 26.22 -12.45 13.04
CA TYR A 339 24.86 -12.94 12.89
C TYR A 339 24.80 -14.45 12.69
N THR A 340 25.36 -15.22 13.65
CA THR A 340 25.20 -16.67 13.60
C THR A 340 23.71 -17.05 13.82
N PRO A 341 23.27 -18.22 13.32
CA PRO A 341 21.91 -18.71 13.62
C PRO A 341 21.60 -18.77 15.12
N GLU A 342 22.60 -19.12 15.96
CA GLU A 342 22.49 -19.16 17.41
C GLU A 342 22.22 -17.76 17.99
N TYR A 343 23.00 -16.76 17.57
CA TYR A 343 22.77 -15.38 18.01
C TYR A 343 21.40 -14.87 17.58
N ALA A 344 21.02 -15.07 16.32
CA ALA A 344 19.69 -14.68 15.84
C ALA A 344 18.56 -15.43 16.58
N ALA A 345 18.76 -16.67 16.97
CA ALA A 345 17.79 -17.42 17.77
C ALA A 345 17.54 -16.78 19.14
N THR A 346 18.57 -16.22 19.81
CA THR A 346 18.39 -15.51 21.09
C THR A 346 17.53 -14.25 20.94
N LEU A 347 17.68 -13.54 19.83
CA LEU A 347 16.91 -12.32 19.54
C LEU A 347 15.48 -12.63 19.09
N SER A 348 15.34 -13.57 18.18
CA SER A 348 14.08 -13.84 17.48
C SER A 348 13.19 -14.89 18.14
N GLY A 349 13.79 -15.79 18.90
CA GLY A 349 13.09 -16.98 19.41
C GLY A 349 12.91 -18.11 18.37
N VAL A 350 13.38 -17.92 17.14
CA VAL A 350 13.35 -18.97 16.11
C VAL A 350 14.53 -19.91 16.31
N PRO A 351 14.33 -21.24 16.35
CA PRO A 351 15.43 -22.20 16.53
C PRO A 351 16.50 -22.05 15.44
N ALA A 352 17.78 -22.12 15.82
CA ALA A 352 18.93 -21.97 14.91
C ALA A 352 18.87 -22.94 13.72
N ASP A 353 18.43 -24.17 13.93
CA ASP A 353 18.30 -25.17 12.85
C ASP A 353 17.17 -24.80 11.87
N THR A 354 16.09 -24.20 12.34
CA THR A 354 15.03 -23.66 11.46
C THR A 354 15.58 -22.52 10.59
N ILE A 355 16.38 -21.62 11.17
CA ILE A 355 17.06 -20.54 10.41
C ILE A 355 17.95 -21.13 9.32
N ARG A 356 18.76 -22.16 9.64
CA ARG A 356 19.60 -22.87 8.66
C ARG A 356 18.78 -23.52 7.56
N GLN A 357 17.71 -24.20 7.94
CA GLN A 357 16.82 -24.86 6.97
C GLN A 357 16.22 -23.86 5.98
N ILE A 358 15.73 -22.72 6.46
CA ILE A 358 15.14 -21.67 5.64
C ILE A 358 16.22 -21.06 4.71
N ALA A 359 17.40 -20.78 5.25
CA ALA A 359 18.52 -20.21 4.47
C ALA A 359 18.98 -21.16 3.36
N ARG A 360 19.09 -22.46 3.63
CA ARG A 360 19.46 -23.49 2.64
C ARG A 360 18.43 -23.63 1.54
N LEU A 361 17.12 -23.53 1.85
CA LEU A 361 16.07 -23.54 0.82
C LEU A 361 16.20 -22.34 -0.14
N LEU A 362 16.52 -21.16 0.39
CA LEU A 362 16.76 -19.98 -0.44
C LEU A 362 18.07 -20.09 -1.22
N GLY A 363 19.12 -20.63 -0.58
CA GLY A 363 20.45 -20.78 -1.19
C GLY A 363 20.58 -21.94 -2.19
N ASP A 364 19.67 -22.93 -2.19
CA ASP A 364 19.74 -24.09 -3.09
C ASP A 364 19.74 -23.65 -4.57
N PRO A 365 20.84 -23.87 -5.31
CA PRO A 365 20.94 -23.41 -6.70
C PRO A 365 19.96 -24.10 -7.66
N LYS A 366 19.38 -25.23 -7.26
CA LYS A 366 18.38 -25.99 -8.05
C LYS A 366 16.97 -25.44 -7.89
N ARG A 367 16.74 -24.57 -6.92
CA ARG A 367 15.42 -24.02 -6.61
C ARG A 367 15.27 -22.59 -7.09
N LYS A 368 14.06 -22.24 -7.47
CA LYS A 368 13.64 -20.86 -7.70
C LYS A 368 12.93 -20.32 -6.45
N ALA A 369 13.06 -19.02 -6.19
CA ALA A 369 12.53 -18.42 -4.99
C ALA A 369 11.80 -17.09 -5.27
N VAL A 370 10.59 -16.98 -4.72
CA VAL A 370 9.82 -15.73 -4.65
C VAL A 370 9.61 -15.37 -3.19
N SER A 371 10.08 -14.17 -2.80
CA SER A 371 9.77 -13.58 -1.51
C SER A 371 8.64 -12.59 -1.63
N CYS A 372 7.61 -12.73 -0.79
CA CYS A 372 6.46 -11.83 -0.72
C CYS A 372 6.31 -11.23 0.67
N TRP A 373 6.17 -9.92 0.74
CA TRP A 373 5.88 -9.24 2.00
C TRP A 373 4.90 -8.08 1.81
N THR A 374 4.37 -7.59 2.93
CA THR A 374 3.48 -6.44 2.97
C THR A 374 3.87 -5.50 4.11
N MET A 375 2.89 -5.06 4.87
CA MET A 375 3.05 -4.04 5.90
C MET A 375 3.80 -4.50 7.14
N GLY A 376 3.97 -5.81 7.36
CA GLY A 376 4.80 -6.33 8.45
C GLY A 376 6.26 -5.82 8.37
N PHE A 377 6.80 -5.67 7.15
CA PHE A 377 8.08 -5.01 6.93
C PHE A 377 7.93 -3.49 6.82
N ASN A 378 6.96 -3.03 6.03
CA ASN A 378 6.93 -1.66 5.56
C ASN A 378 6.41 -0.67 6.62
N GLN A 379 5.76 -1.12 7.69
CA GLN A 379 5.12 -0.26 8.68
C GLN A 379 5.68 -0.40 10.10
N HIS A 380 6.90 -0.88 10.25
CA HIS A 380 7.63 -0.78 11.52
C HIS A 380 8.92 0.02 11.35
N VAL A 381 9.53 0.46 12.46
CA VAL A 381 10.84 1.13 12.43
C VAL A 381 11.89 0.20 11.80
N ARG A 382 12.83 0.73 11.04
CA ARG A 382 13.78 -0.04 10.22
C ARG A 382 13.14 -0.77 9.03
N GLY A 383 11.93 -0.39 8.62
CA GLY A 383 11.26 -0.98 7.46
C GLY A 383 12.08 -0.91 6.18
N THR A 384 12.80 0.18 5.94
CA THR A 384 13.74 0.32 4.81
C THR A 384 14.86 -0.72 4.89
N TRP A 385 15.43 -0.94 6.07
CA TRP A 385 16.54 -1.85 6.26
C TRP A 385 16.15 -3.31 6.03
N ILE A 386 15.00 -3.74 6.55
CA ILE A 386 14.55 -5.12 6.30
C ILE A 386 14.25 -5.35 4.81
N ASN A 387 13.74 -4.35 4.08
CA ASN A 387 13.61 -4.45 2.63
C ASN A 387 14.99 -4.65 1.97
N ASN A 388 16.02 -3.86 2.34
CA ASN A 388 17.39 -4.08 1.84
C ASN A 388 17.88 -5.50 2.13
N LEU A 389 17.65 -6.03 3.35
CA LEU A 389 18.13 -7.35 3.73
C LEU A 389 17.47 -8.48 2.94
N VAL A 390 16.19 -8.38 2.62
CA VAL A 390 15.54 -9.37 1.73
C VAL A 390 16.12 -9.28 0.33
N TYR A 391 16.37 -8.08 -0.19
CA TYR A 391 17.07 -7.94 -1.49
C TYR A 391 18.48 -8.51 -1.44
N ASN A 392 19.22 -8.32 -0.34
CA ASN A 392 20.55 -8.93 -0.16
C ASN A 392 20.51 -10.46 -0.34
N LEU A 393 19.50 -11.15 0.25
CA LEU A 393 19.36 -12.59 0.14
C LEU A 393 19.18 -13.05 -1.32
N HIS A 394 18.34 -12.34 -2.08
CA HIS A 394 18.15 -12.59 -3.51
C HIS A 394 19.38 -12.26 -4.35
N LEU A 395 20.09 -11.17 -4.03
CA LEU A 395 21.32 -10.77 -4.72
C LEU A 395 22.49 -11.72 -4.45
N LEU A 396 22.68 -12.18 -3.21
CA LEU A 396 23.71 -13.15 -2.85
C LEU A 396 23.54 -14.47 -3.60
N THR A 397 22.32 -14.90 -3.81
CA THR A 397 22.00 -16.17 -4.48
C THR A 397 21.78 -16.04 -5.99
N GLY A 398 21.79 -14.80 -6.53
CA GLY A 398 21.49 -14.52 -7.94
C GLY A 398 20.02 -14.78 -8.32
N LYS A 399 19.13 -14.99 -7.37
CA LYS A 399 17.70 -15.31 -7.60
C LYS A 399 16.86 -14.04 -7.78
N ILE A 400 17.16 -13.31 -8.84
CA ILE A 400 16.56 -12.00 -9.10
C ILE A 400 16.55 -11.71 -10.60
N ALA A 401 15.59 -10.89 -11.02
CA ALA A 401 15.44 -10.43 -12.39
C ALA A 401 15.32 -11.56 -13.43
N GLU A 402 14.75 -12.67 -13.06
CA GLU A 402 14.50 -13.79 -13.99
C GLU A 402 13.19 -14.53 -13.66
N PRO A 403 12.60 -15.24 -14.63
CA PRO A 403 11.33 -15.93 -14.43
C PRO A 403 11.34 -16.90 -13.24
N GLY A 404 10.46 -16.65 -12.26
CA GLY A 404 10.30 -17.46 -11.05
C GLY A 404 11.25 -17.09 -9.91
N ASN A 405 12.10 -16.07 -10.07
CA ASN A 405 13.02 -15.57 -9.06
C ASN A 405 12.81 -14.06 -8.82
N SER A 406 12.09 -13.70 -7.77
CA SER A 406 11.72 -12.29 -7.54
C SER A 406 11.39 -11.96 -6.08
N PRO A 407 11.92 -10.88 -5.53
CA PRO A 407 11.36 -10.24 -4.34
C PRO A 407 10.17 -9.35 -4.73
N LEU A 408 9.00 -9.55 -4.12
CA LEU A 408 7.75 -8.86 -4.40
C LEU A 408 7.20 -8.16 -3.15
N SER A 409 7.36 -6.85 -3.07
CA SER A 409 6.66 -6.01 -2.09
C SER A 409 5.23 -5.79 -2.55
N LEU A 410 4.25 -6.41 -1.87
CA LEU A 410 2.86 -6.39 -2.28
C LEU A 410 2.12 -5.18 -1.71
N THR A 411 1.65 -4.32 -2.59
CA THR A 411 0.99 -3.06 -2.24
C THR A 411 -0.43 -3.30 -1.71
N GLY A 412 -0.81 -2.55 -0.67
CA GLY A 412 -2.15 -2.61 -0.08
C GLY A 412 -3.21 -1.99 -0.97
N GLN A 413 -3.09 -0.71 -1.32
CA GLN A 413 -4.12 0.03 -2.05
C GLN A 413 -4.05 -0.17 -3.56
N PRO A 414 -5.18 -0.02 -4.30
CA PRO A 414 -5.28 -0.41 -5.70
C PRO A 414 -4.40 0.41 -6.62
N SER A 415 -4.11 1.66 -6.28
CA SER A 415 -3.30 2.57 -7.09
C SER A 415 -2.22 3.31 -6.30
N ALA A 416 -1.77 2.78 -5.15
CA ALA A 416 -0.64 3.38 -4.44
C ALA A 416 0.63 3.42 -5.33
N CYS A 417 0.79 2.44 -6.21
CA CYS A 417 1.84 2.46 -7.22
C CYS A 417 1.57 3.54 -8.28
N GLY A 418 0.42 3.49 -8.95
CA GLY A 418 0.09 4.43 -10.04
C GLY A 418 -0.03 5.87 -9.55
N THR A 419 -0.85 6.10 -8.53
CA THR A 419 -1.17 7.45 -8.06
C THR A 419 -0.02 8.07 -7.26
N THR A 420 0.56 7.34 -6.31
CA THR A 420 1.58 7.93 -5.42
C THR A 420 2.98 7.85 -6.03
N ARG A 421 3.42 6.66 -6.40
CA ARG A 421 4.76 6.42 -6.94
C ARG A 421 4.95 7.01 -8.32
N GLU A 422 4.06 6.66 -9.25
CA GLU A 422 4.22 6.99 -10.67
C GLU A 422 3.79 8.41 -10.99
N ALA A 423 2.61 8.85 -10.50
CA ALA A 423 2.14 10.22 -10.67
C ALA A 423 2.77 11.22 -9.68
N GLY A 424 3.56 10.73 -8.70
CA GLY A 424 4.42 11.56 -7.86
C GLY A 424 3.71 12.32 -6.74
N VAL A 425 2.67 11.75 -6.12
CA VAL A 425 1.93 12.39 -5.01
C VAL A 425 2.69 12.20 -3.69
N LEU A 426 3.89 12.77 -3.64
CA LEU A 426 4.77 12.84 -2.47
C LEU A 426 5.51 14.18 -2.45
N ALA A 427 5.86 14.67 -1.27
CA ALA A 427 6.45 15.98 -1.06
C ALA A 427 7.77 16.21 -1.83
N HIS A 428 8.53 15.17 -2.10
CA HIS A 428 9.85 15.24 -2.72
C HIS A 428 9.88 14.77 -4.17
N THR A 429 8.78 14.25 -4.74
CA THR A 429 8.75 13.65 -6.07
C THR A 429 7.98 14.49 -7.10
N LEU A 430 8.36 14.32 -8.36
CA LEU A 430 7.65 14.71 -9.56
C LEU A 430 7.14 13.42 -10.26
N PRO A 431 6.23 13.51 -11.23
CA PRO A 431 5.78 12.35 -11.98
C PRO A 431 6.95 11.57 -12.61
N GLY A 432 6.75 10.28 -12.87
CA GLY A 432 7.78 9.42 -13.46
C GLY A 432 8.91 9.04 -12.50
N GLY A 433 8.75 9.24 -11.18
CA GLY A 433 9.79 8.95 -10.17
C GLY A 433 10.94 9.94 -10.15
N MET A 434 10.73 11.14 -10.68
CA MET A 434 11.70 12.23 -10.62
C MET A 434 11.62 12.97 -9.28
N PHE A 435 12.62 13.77 -8.93
CA PHE A 435 12.77 14.46 -7.65
C PHE A 435 12.79 15.98 -7.82
N VAL A 436 12.06 16.70 -6.94
CA VAL A 436 12.06 18.18 -6.93
C VAL A 436 13.45 18.77 -6.65
N ALA A 437 14.28 18.07 -5.87
CA ALA A 437 15.64 18.52 -5.56
C ALA A 437 16.59 18.51 -6.78
N ASN A 438 16.30 17.68 -7.81
CA ASN A 438 17.14 17.58 -9.00
C ASN A 438 16.77 18.67 -10.01
N PRO A 439 17.69 19.58 -10.40
CA PRO A 439 17.42 20.67 -11.30
C PRO A 439 16.99 20.22 -12.71
N GLU A 440 17.54 19.13 -13.23
CA GLU A 440 17.19 18.62 -14.57
C GLU A 440 15.78 18.01 -14.56
N HIS A 441 15.38 17.36 -13.46
CA HIS A 441 14.02 16.87 -13.30
C HIS A 441 13.00 18.01 -13.27
N ARG A 442 13.32 19.11 -12.56
CA ARG A 442 12.45 20.30 -12.55
C ARG A 442 12.35 20.97 -13.94
N LYS A 443 13.47 21.07 -14.68
CA LYS A 443 13.46 21.60 -16.05
C LYS A 443 12.54 20.76 -16.96
N LYS A 444 12.66 19.42 -16.90
CA LYS A 444 11.81 18.51 -17.67
C LYS A 444 10.33 18.69 -17.27
N ALA A 445 10.03 18.75 -15.97
CA ALA A 445 8.67 18.97 -15.48
C ALA A 445 8.11 20.32 -15.92
N ALA A 446 8.88 21.40 -15.80
CA ALA A 446 8.51 22.75 -16.21
C ALA A 446 8.21 22.81 -17.71
N HIS A 447 9.02 22.14 -18.54
CA HIS A 447 8.79 22.03 -19.97
C HIS A 447 7.47 21.31 -20.30
N ILE A 448 7.23 20.12 -19.68
CA ILE A 448 6.01 19.35 -19.92
C ILE A 448 4.76 20.12 -19.44
N TRP A 449 4.82 20.76 -18.30
CA TRP A 449 3.73 21.52 -17.71
C TRP A 449 3.57 22.93 -18.31
N ASN A 450 4.50 23.33 -19.17
CA ASN A 450 4.54 24.67 -19.78
C ASN A 450 4.46 25.80 -18.74
N VAL A 451 5.34 25.73 -17.74
CA VAL A 451 5.48 26.72 -16.66
C VAL A 451 6.94 27.14 -16.47
N PRO A 452 7.21 28.34 -15.93
CA PRO A 452 8.56 28.71 -15.53
C PRO A 452 9.11 27.73 -14.47
N VAL A 453 10.37 27.33 -14.60
CA VAL A 453 11.02 26.34 -13.70
C VAL A 453 11.05 26.82 -12.23
N GLU A 454 11.09 28.13 -12.01
CA GLU A 454 11.10 28.80 -10.71
C GLU A 454 9.78 28.57 -9.94
N LYS A 455 8.69 28.23 -10.62
CA LYS A 455 7.42 27.86 -10.00
C LYS A 455 7.53 26.54 -9.22
N ILE A 456 8.42 25.66 -9.63
CA ILE A 456 8.60 24.34 -8.99
C ILE A 456 9.69 24.48 -7.90
N SER A 457 9.27 24.54 -6.64
CA SER A 457 10.19 24.65 -5.51
C SER A 457 11.23 23.51 -5.52
N PRO A 458 12.54 23.81 -5.36
CA PRO A 458 13.57 22.78 -5.26
C PRO A 458 13.60 22.06 -3.90
N ARG A 459 12.95 22.61 -2.88
CA ARG A 459 12.91 22.04 -1.53
C ARG A 459 11.72 21.09 -1.40
N PRO A 460 11.93 19.86 -0.89
CA PRO A 460 10.82 18.99 -0.51
C PRO A 460 9.86 19.71 0.45
N GLY A 461 8.58 19.40 0.36
CA GLY A 461 7.59 19.82 1.34
C GLY A 461 7.61 18.93 2.59
N TYR A 462 6.63 19.10 3.46
CA TYR A 462 6.43 18.24 4.62
C TYR A 462 6.05 16.83 4.20
N HIS A 463 6.76 15.80 4.68
CA HIS A 463 6.27 14.43 4.59
C HIS A 463 5.07 14.22 5.52
N THR A 464 4.34 13.11 5.38
CA THR A 464 3.04 12.91 6.05
C THR A 464 3.06 13.27 7.55
N MET A 465 3.99 12.73 8.34
CA MET A 465 3.97 12.99 9.79
C MET A 465 4.24 14.46 10.10
N GLU A 466 5.22 15.08 9.42
CA GLU A 466 5.49 16.51 9.59
C GLU A 466 4.36 17.39 9.05
N MET A 467 3.67 16.99 8.00
CA MET A 467 2.49 17.71 7.49
C MET A 467 1.40 17.82 8.58
N PHE A 468 1.10 16.73 9.28
CA PHE A 468 0.12 16.77 10.38
C PHE A 468 0.65 17.42 11.65
N ARG A 469 1.96 17.36 11.92
CA ARG A 469 2.61 18.16 12.99
C ARG A 469 2.57 19.65 12.65
N ALA A 470 2.84 20.03 11.41
CA ALA A 470 2.72 21.41 10.94
C ALA A 470 1.27 21.92 10.99
N LEU A 471 0.29 21.08 10.70
CA LEU A 471 -1.12 21.38 10.92
C LEU A 471 -1.41 21.59 12.41
N ASP A 472 -0.89 20.75 13.30
CA ASP A 472 -1.05 20.88 14.77
C ASP A 472 -0.39 22.16 15.30
N ARG A 473 0.80 22.53 14.81
CA ARG A 473 1.46 23.81 15.15
C ARG A 473 0.76 25.02 14.56
N GLY A 474 0.04 24.87 13.46
CA GLY A 474 -0.62 25.94 12.72
C GLY A 474 0.25 26.57 11.62
N ASP A 475 1.30 25.91 11.19
CA ASP A 475 2.10 26.29 10.00
C ASP A 475 1.28 26.08 8.73
N ILE A 476 0.57 24.94 8.63
CA ILE A 476 -0.43 24.70 7.60
C ILE A 476 -1.76 25.31 8.02
N LYS A 477 -2.27 26.24 7.22
CA LYS A 477 -3.53 26.94 7.39
C LYS A 477 -4.70 26.26 6.69
N VAL A 478 -4.46 25.70 5.52
CA VAL A 478 -5.48 24.98 4.74
C VAL A 478 -4.94 23.63 4.32
N ILE A 479 -5.69 22.59 4.61
CA ILE A 479 -5.39 21.24 4.13
C ILE A 479 -6.58 20.64 3.40
N TRP A 480 -6.34 20.08 2.22
CA TRP A 480 -7.31 19.28 1.49
C TRP A 480 -7.00 17.80 1.60
N ILE A 481 -7.86 17.05 2.28
CA ILE A 481 -7.75 15.62 2.49
C ILE A 481 -8.73 14.92 1.53
N ASN A 482 -8.23 14.00 0.70
CA ASN A 482 -9.03 13.37 -0.33
C ASN A 482 -9.01 11.83 -0.20
N THR A 483 -10.19 11.23 -0.03
CA THR A 483 -10.44 9.78 0.00
C THR A 483 -9.50 8.96 0.89
N THR A 484 -9.12 9.53 2.04
CA THR A 484 -8.31 8.88 3.07
C THR A 484 -8.73 9.33 4.47
N ASN A 485 -8.34 8.57 5.51
CA ASN A 485 -8.86 8.73 6.87
C ASN A 485 -7.75 8.93 7.92
N PRO A 486 -6.91 10.01 7.81
CA PRO A 486 -5.78 10.24 8.70
C PRO A 486 -6.15 10.34 10.18
N PHE A 487 -7.31 10.89 10.53
CA PHE A 487 -7.73 10.99 11.93
C PHE A 487 -8.24 9.67 12.55
N GLN A 488 -8.10 8.56 11.81
CA GLN A 488 -8.16 7.20 12.34
C GLN A 488 -6.81 6.48 12.18
N THR A 489 -6.03 6.78 11.13
CA THR A 489 -4.88 5.96 10.70
C THR A 489 -3.52 6.50 11.11
N LEU A 490 -3.38 7.80 11.43
CA LEU A 490 -2.12 8.34 11.92
C LEU A 490 -1.74 7.70 13.26
N PRO A 491 -0.49 7.28 13.45
CA PRO A 491 -0.01 6.86 14.76
C PRO A 491 -0.13 8.02 15.75
N HIS A 492 -0.36 7.72 17.03
CA HIS A 492 -0.64 8.73 18.07
C HIS A 492 -1.78 9.69 17.69
N VAL A 493 -2.84 9.15 17.07
CA VAL A 493 -3.93 9.92 16.44
C VAL A 493 -4.62 10.91 17.38
N GLY A 494 -4.61 10.65 18.68
CA GLY A 494 -5.19 11.53 19.69
C GLY A 494 -4.61 12.95 19.67
N ARG A 495 -3.30 13.09 19.40
CA ARG A 495 -2.62 14.37 19.24
C ARG A 495 -3.20 15.15 18.04
N TYR A 496 -3.24 14.53 16.89
CA TYR A 496 -3.65 15.17 15.63
C TYR A 496 -5.13 15.53 15.61
N ARG A 497 -5.98 14.70 16.22
CA ARG A 497 -7.42 15.00 16.40
C ARG A 497 -7.64 16.23 17.31
N LYS A 498 -6.85 16.37 18.38
CA LYS A 498 -6.86 17.59 19.22
C LYS A 498 -6.37 18.79 18.43
N GLY A 499 -5.28 18.64 17.68
CA GLY A 499 -4.71 19.69 16.83
C GLY A 499 -5.69 20.21 15.78
N ALA A 500 -6.40 19.31 15.10
CA ALA A 500 -7.44 19.67 14.13
C ALA A 500 -8.57 20.52 14.71
N ARG A 501 -8.86 20.39 16.02
CA ARG A 501 -9.94 21.11 16.73
C ARG A 501 -9.49 22.38 17.45
N LYS A 502 -8.20 22.73 17.40
CA LYS A 502 -7.69 23.90 18.14
C LYS A 502 -8.29 25.26 17.70
N GLY A 503 -9.09 25.25 16.63
CA GLY A 503 -9.69 26.49 16.10
C GLY A 503 -8.66 27.45 15.51
N GLY A 504 -9.09 28.66 15.17
CA GLY A 504 -8.24 29.70 14.60
C GLY A 504 -8.22 29.68 13.08
N GLU A 505 -7.06 29.94 12.48
CA GLU A 505 -6.92 30.15 11.03
C GLU A 505 -6.88 28.84 10.20
N ARG A 506 -7.04 27.67 10.83
CA ARG A 506 -7.02 26.39 10.13
C ARG A 506 -8.34 26.13 9.42
N PHE A 507 -8.26 25.55 8.21
CA PHE A 507 -9.42 25.13 7.43
C PHE A 507 -9.17 23.76 6.81
N ILE A 508 -10.00 22.78 7.16
CA ILE A 508 -9.87 21.39 6.72
C ILE A 508 -10.96 21.06 5.72
N VAL A 509 -10.57 20.82 4.48
CA VAL A 509 -11.44 20.31 3.41
C VAL A 509 -11.29 18.81 3.31
N VAL A 510 -12.40 18.07 3.24
CA VAL A 510 -12.41 16.62 3.08
C VAL A 510 -13.28 16.23 1.91
N SER A 511 -12.69 15.63 0.88
CA SER A 511 -13.45 14.95 -0.18
C SER A 511 -13.61 13.49 0.19
N GLU A 512 -14.86 13.04 0.35
CA GLU A 512 -15.15 11.71 0.87
C GLU A 512 -16.47 11.15 0.32
N VAL A 513 -16.56 9.83 0.34
CA VAL A 513 -17.73 9.08 -0.14
C VAL A 513 -18.75 8.83 0.96
N TYR A 514 -18.27 8.47 2.15
CA TYR A 514 -19.06 8.13 3.32
C TYR A 514 -18.56 8.85 4.56
N PRO A 515 -19.38 8.98 5.61
CA PRO A 515 -18.91 9.46 6.92
C PRO A 515 -17.70 8.65 7.42
N SER A 516 -16.65 9.36 7.78
CA SER A 516 -15.40 8.83 8.34
C SER A 516 -14.95 9.66 9.53
N GLU A 517 -14.01 9.15 10.33
CA GLU A 517 -13.43 9.91 11.44
C GLU A 517 -12.79 11.22 10.96
N THR A 518 -12.17 11.22 9.80
CA THR A 518 -11.60 12.45 9.22
C THR A 518 -12.68 13.45 8.81
N ALA A 519 -13.74 12.99 8.17
CA ALA A 519 -14.85 13.86 7.78
C ALA A 519 -15.52 14.54 9.00
N ARG A 520 -15.54 13.87 10.16
CA ARG A 520 -16.04 14.47 11.41
C ARG A 520 -15.22 15.66 11.91
N HIS A 521 -13.99 15.85 11.42
CA HIS A 521 -13.12 16.97 11.76
C HIS A 521 -13.03 18.03 10.66
N ALA A 522 -13.71 17.83 9.52
CA ALA A 522 -13.70 18.78 8.41
C ALA A 522 -14.48 20.06 8.72
N ASP A 523 -14.05 21.17 8.12
CA ASP A 523 -14.82 22.40 8.01
C ASP A 523 -15.71 22.38 6.76
N LEU A 524 -15.23 21.76 5.68
CA LEU A 524 -15.94 21.58 4.43
C LEU A 524 -15.83 20.13 3.97
N ILE A 525 -16.98 19.50 3.68
CA ILE A 525 -17.05 18.17 3.09
C ILE A 525 -17.52 18.27 1.65
N LEU A 526 -16.77 17.67 0.73
CA LEU A 526 -17.07 17.58 -0.70
C LEU A 526 -17.44 16.12 -1.04
N PRO A 527 -18.65 15.86 -1.59
CA PRO A 527 -19.07 14.50 -1.91
C PRO A 527 -18.37 14.00 -3.17
N SER A 528 -17.66 12.86 -3.04
CA SER A 528 -16.88 12.23 -4.11
C SER A 528 -17.63 11.13 -4.84
N ALA A 529 -17.45 11.05 -6.15
CA ALA A 529 -17.78 9.89 -6.96
C ALA A 529 -16.80 8.74 -6.69
N MET A 530 -17.28 7.51 -6.72
CA MET A 530 -16.51 6.33 -6.36
C MET A 530 -16.43 5.31 -7.50
N TRP A 531 -15.24 4.79 -7.79
CA TRP A 531 -14.97 3.68 -8.70
C TRP A 531 -15.69 3.87 -10.06
N VAL A 532 -16.65 3.01 -10.43
CA VAL A 532 -17.37 3.06 -11.72
C VAL A 532 -18.34 4.24 -11.89
N GLU A 533 -18.47 5.07 -10.87
CA GLU A 533 -19.21 6.36 -10.96
C GLU A 533 -18.37 7.44 -11.67
N LYS A 534 -17.11 7.17 -11.96
CA LYS A 534 -16.19 8.03 -12.70
C LYS A 534 -15.28 7.20 -13.60
N GLU A 535 -14.67 7.85 -14.58
CA GLU A 535 -13.57 7.27 -15.34
C GLU A 535 -12.32 7.21 -14.46
N GLY A 536 -11.50 6.18 -14.64
CA GLY A 536 -10.31 6.05 -13.82
C GLY A 536 -9.22 5.16 -14.41
N MET A 537 -8.05 5.25 -13.79
CA MET A 537 -6.90 4.43 -14.10
C MET A 537 -6.14 4.10 -12.81
N PHE A 538 -5.81 2.83 -12.61
CA PHE A 538 -5.00 2.35 -11.49
C PHE A 538 -3.68 1.76 -11.97
N GLY A 539 -2.61 1.92 -11.16
CA GLY A 539 -1.37 1.18 -11.31
C GLY A 539 -1.20 0.18 -10.16
N ASN A 540 -1.17 -1.13 -10.48
CA ASN A 540 -1.07 -2.19 -9.48
C ASN A 540 0.38 -2.49 -9.05
N THR A 541 0.56 -3.46 -8.14
CA THR A 541 1.88 -3.85 -7.61
C THR A 541 2.86 -4.32 -8.69
N GLU A 542 2.42 -5.07 -9.69
CA GLU A 542 3.28 -5.61 -10.75
C GLU A 542 3.53 -4.63 -11.92
N ARG A 543 3.42 -3.33 -11.67
CA ARG A 543 3.64 -2.27 -12.68
C ARG A 543 2.57 -2.24 -13.79
N ARG A 544 1.38 -2.81 -13.56
CA ARG A 544 0.30 -2.91 -14.55
C ARG A 544 -0.64 -1.73 -14.41
N THR A 545 -0.78 -0.93 -15.47
CA THR A 545 -1.72 0.19 -15.56
C THR A 545 -3.03 -0.30 -16.18
N GLN A 546 -4.15 -0.05 -15.50
CA GLN A 546 -5.48 -0.57 -15.83
C GLN A 546 -6.50 0.57 -15.90
N HIS A 547 -7.31 0.61 -16.94
CA HIS A 547 -8.28 1.68 -17.23
C HIS A 547 -9.72 1.16 -17.18
N TRP A 548 -10.65 2.06 -16.81
CA TRP A 548 -12.09 1.85 -16.93
C TRP A 548 -12.81 3.18 -17.24
N PHE A 549 -13.90 3.11 -17.99
CA PHE A 549 -14.81 4.23 -18.19
C PHE A 549 -15.85 4.33 -17.08
N LYS A 550 -16.43 5.52 -16.91
CA LYS A 550 -17.63 5.72 -16.10
C LYS A 550 -18.74 4.80 -16.58
N MET A 551 -19.48 4.17 -15.67
CA MET A 551 -20.54 3.20 -15.97
C MET A 551 -21.89 3.62 -15.41
N VAL A 552 -21.91 4.30 -14.27
CA VAL A 552 -23.14 4.77 -13.61
C VAL A 552 -22.95 6.19 -13.08
N ASP A 553 -24.05 6.89 -12.85
CA ASP A 553 -23.99 8.21 -12.24
C ASP A 553 -23.75 8.13 -10.73
N PRO A 554 -22.98 9.06 -10.15
CA PRO A 554 -22.83 9.18 -8.72
C PRO A 554 -24.16 9.66 -8.08
N PRO A 555 -24.38 9.38 -6.79
CA PRO A 555 -25.61 9.76 -6.12
C PRO A 555 -25.67 11.28 -5.86
N GLY A 556 -26.85 11.86 -6.05
CA GLY A 556 -27.08 13.28 -5.80
C GLY A 556 -26.18 14.18 -6.65
N GLU A 557 -25.48 15.11 -6.01
CA GLU A 557 -24.58 16.05 -6.65
C GLU A 557 -23.09 15.64 -6.53
N ALA A 558 -22.79 14.40 -6.08
CA ALA A 558 -21.41 13.97 -5.92
C ALA A 558 -20.61 14.07 -7.24
N LYS A 559 -19.38 14.52 -7.16
CA LYS A 559 -18.52 14.82 -8.32
C LYS A 559 -17.26 13.98 -8.30
N ASP A 560 -16.70 13.77 -9.50
CA ASP A 560 -15.37 13.26 -9.71
C ASP A 560 -14.32 14.16 -9.02
N ASP A 561 -13.34 13.57 -8.37
CA ASP A 561 -12.28 14.31 -7.69
C ASP A 561 -11.39 15.08 -8.69
N LEU A 562 -11.22 14.57 -9.92
CA LEU A 562 -10.55 15.33 -11.00
C LEU A 562 -11.31 16.61 -11.33
N TRP A 563 -12.65 16.54 -11.42
CA TRP A 563 -13.48 17.71 -11.61
C TRP A 563 -13.29 18.71 -10.46
N GLN A 564 -13.26 18.25 -9.21
CA GLN A 564 -13.03 19.12 -8.04
C GLN A 564 -11.68 19.84 -8.12
N ILE A 565 -10.60 19.14 -8.56
CA ILE A 565 -9.27 19.72 -8.74
C ILE A 565 -9.28 20.81 -9.81
N VAL A 566 -9.87 20.54 -10.97
CA VAL A 566 -9.94 21.47 -12.09
C VAL A 566 -10.78 22.70 -11.74
N GLU A 567 -11.91 22.53 -11.07
CA GLU A 567 -12.77 23.63 -10.65
C GLU A 567 -12.13 24.53 -9.57
N LEU A 568 -11.37 23.92 -8.64
CA LEU A 568 -10.53 24.70 -7.72
C LEU A 568 -9.44 25.48 -8.49
N ALA A 569 -8.76 24.84 -9.44
CA ALA A 569 -7.72 25.50 -10.24
C ALA A 569 -8.27 26.73 -10.99
N LYS A 570 -9.46 26.63 -11.58
CA LYS A 570 -10.12 27.78 -12.25
C LYS A 570 -10.33 28.95 -11.27
N ARG A 571 -10.80 28.67 -10.05
CA ARG A 571 -11.05 29.69 -9.01
C ARG A 571 -9.78 30.27 -8.40
N LEU A 572 -8.66 29.56 -8.51
CA LEU A 572 -7.33 30.04 -8.14
C LEU A 572 -6.61 30.79 -9.28
N ASP A 573 -7.28 31.04 -10.40
CA ASP A 573 -6.72 31.66 -11.62
C ASP A 573 -5.63 30.78 -12.28
N LEU A 574 -5.65 29.47 -12.01
CA LEU A 574 -4.74 28.44 -12.50
C LEU A 574 -5.39 27.48 -13.51
N GLY A 575 -6.58 27.81 -14.00
CA GLY A 575 -7.34 26.96 -14.95
C GLY A 575 -6.59 26.68 -16.26
N HIS A 576 -5.67 27.56 -16.66
CA HIS A 576 -4.84 27.40 -17.85
C HIS A 576 -3.96 26.13 -17.79
N LEU A 577 -3.62 25.62 -16.60
CA LEU A 577 -2.88 24.36 -16.42
C LEU A 577 -3.64 23.13 -16.95
N PHE A 578 -4.95 23.22 -17.06
CA PHE A 578 -5.83 22.14 -17.50
C PHE A 578 -6.62 22.48 -18.78
N ALA A 579 -6.16 23.48 -19.53
CA ALA A 579 -6.78 23.92 -20.78
C ALA A 579 -6.18 23.15 -21.97
N TYR A 580 -6.74 21.99 -22.30
CA TYR A 580 -6.27 21.14 -23.40
C TYR A 580 -7.05 21.28 -24.70
N GLY A 581 -7.78 22.40 -24.87
CA GLY A 581 -8.62 22.67 -26.05
C GLY A 581 -9.80 21.68 -26.11
N GLU A 582 -10.07 21.15 -27.31
CA GLU A 582 -11.19 20.23 -27.55
C GLU A 582 -10.91 18.77 -27.18
N GLN A 583 -9.70 18.45 -26.72
CA GLN A 583 -9.36 17.10 -26.35
C GLN A 583 -10.10 16.65 -25.06
N PRO A 584 -10.57 15.39 -24.98
CA PRO A 584 -11.13 14.86 -23.76
C PRO A 584 -10.11 14.97 -22.61
N LEU A 585 -10.53 15.56 -21.50
CA LEU A 585 -9.65 15.90 -20.37
C LEU A 585 -8.79 14.71 -19.89
N HIS A 586 -9.39 13.55 -19.68
CA HIS A 586 -8.68 12.37 -19.21
C HIS A 586 -7.59 11.91 -20.17
N LYS A 587 -7.89 11.90 -21.49
CA LYS A 587 -6.91 11.55 -22.51
C LYS A 587 -5.75 12.54 -22.58
N ALA A 588 -6.05 13.82 -22.63
CA ALA A 588 -5.04 14.88 -22.71
C ALA A 588 -4.13 14.89 -21.48
N LEU A 589 -4.74 14.77 -20.28
CA LEU A 589 -4.01 14.71 -19.01
C LEU A 589 -3.09 13.48 -18.94
N PHE A 590 -3.57 12.32 -19.41
CA PHE A 590 -2.77 11.11 -19.43
C PHE A 590 -1.60 11.17 -20.42
N GLU A 591 -1.83 11.70 -21.63
CA GLU A 591 -0.76 11.83 -22.62
C GLU A 591 0.30 12.87 -22.20
N GLU A 592 -0.08 13.92 -21.45
CA GLU A 592 0.87 14.82 -20.81
C GLU A 592 1.66 14.09 -19.70
N TYR A 593 0.97 13.36 -18.81
CA TYR A 593 1.61 12.57 -17.76
C TYR A 593 2.58 11.54 -18.33
N ARG A 594 2.21 10.84 -19.39
CA ARG A 594 3.00 9.81 -20.05
C ARG A 594 4.39 10.31 -20.47
N GLN A 595 4.52 11.58 -20.87
CA GLN A 595 5.80 12.18 -21.29
C GLN A 595 6.89 12.13 -20.19
N PHE A 596 6.52 12.10 -18.94
CA PHE A 596 7.47 12.02 -17.83
C PHE A 596 8.25 10.71 -17.82
N GLY A 597 7.64 9.61 -18.22
CA GLY A 597 8.21 8.25 -18.19
C GLY A 597 8.88 7.83 -19.51
N LEU A 598 8.59 8.48 -20.64
CA LEU A 598 9.11 8.07 -21.94
C LEU A 598 10.65 8.10 -21.98
N GLY A 599 11.24 7.00 -22.47
CA GLY A 599 12.69 6.85 -22.61
C GLY A 599 13.46 6.67 -21.30
N SER A 600 12.77 6.47 -20.16
CA SER A 600 13.39 6.33 -18.85
C SER A 600 13.24 4.92 -18.23
N GLY A 601 12.69 3.96 -18.98
CA GLY A 601 12.33 2.65 -18.46
C GLY A 601 11.01 2.63 -17.69
N LYS A 602 10.21 3.71 -17.77
CA LYS A 602 8.87 3.82 -17.19
C LYS A 602 7.82 4.17 -18.26
N ASP A 603 8.06 3.71 -19.46
CA ASP A 603 7.26 4.02 -20.64
C ASP A 603 5.87 3.42 -20.51
N LEU A 604 4.86 4.28 -20.56
CA LEU A 604 3.46 3.88 -20.62
C LEU A 604 3.01 3.79 -22.08
N ALA A 605 2.08 2.87 -22.37
CA ALA A 605 1.38 2.87 -23.64
C ALA A 605 0.55 4.15 -23.83
N PRO A 606 0.16 4.50 -25.04
CA PRO A 606 -0.82 5.58 -25.27
C PRO A 606 -2.17 5.28 -24.60
N TYR A 607 -2.90 6.34 -24.22
CA TYR A 607 -4.21 6.22 -23.58
C TYR A 607 -5.17 5.30 -24.34
N ASP A 608 -5.28 5.43 -25.66
CA ASP A 608 -6.19 4.64 -26.49
C ASP A 608 -5.89 3.12 -26.47
N VAL A 609 -4.68 2.73 -26.08
CA VAL A 609 -4.31 1.32 -25.89
C VAL A 609 -4.93 0.79 -24.61
N TYR A 610 -4.79 1.53 -23.50
CA TYR A 610 -5.34 1.12 -22.19
C TYR A 610 -6.87 1.04 -22.19
N THR A 611 -7.55 1.89 -22.98
CA THR A 611 -9.01 1.81 -23.09
C THR A 611 -9.51 0.51 -23.72
N LYS A 612 -8.69 -0.14 -24.55
CA LYS A 612 -9.03 -1.36 -25.29
C LYS A 612 -8.55 -2.64 -24.62
N VAL A 613 -7.37 -2.59 -23.96
CA VAL A 613 -6.75 -3.80 -23.38
C VAL A 613 -7.49 -4.24 -22.11
N ARG A 614 -7.79 -5.53 -22.02
CA ARG A 614 -8.31 -6.14 -20.76
C ARG A 614 -7.17 -6.39 -19.79
N GLY A 615 -7.37 -5.99 -18.53
CA GLY A 615 -6.39 -6.17 -17.47
C GLY A 615 -5.20 -5.23 -17.53
N GLY A 616 -5.13 -4.31 -18.53
CA GLY A 616 -4.05 -3.33 -18.65
C GLY A 616 -2.71 -3.93 -19.10
N MET A 617 -1.63 -3.12 -19.02
CA MET A 617 -0.27 -3.51 -19.45
C MET A 617 0.76 -3.12 -18.37
N ARG A 618 1.80 -3.95 -18.24
CA ARG A 618 2.97 -3.71 -17.37
C ARG A 618 3.99 -2.81 -18.08
N TRP A 619 4.32 -1.70 -17.44
CA TRP A 619 5.38 -0.85 -17.98
C TRP A 619 6.79 -1.40 -17.65
N PRO A 620 7.81 -1.02 -18.42
CA PRO A 620 7.77 -0.24 -19.66
C PRO A 620 7.03 -0.96 -20.77
N VAL A 621 6.28 -0.16 -21.55
CA VAL A 621 5.65 -0.61 -22.79
C VAL A 621 6.41 0.03 -23.94
N VAL A 622 7.21 -0.77 -24.63
CA VAL A 622 8.04 -0.33 -25.76
C VAL A 622 7.56 -1.06 -27.01
N GLU A 623 7.35 -0.34 -28.10
CA GLU A 623 6.83 -0.88 -29.37
C GLU A 623 5.55 -1.72 -29.20
N GLY A 624 4.66 -1.28 -28.27
CA GLY A 624 3.40 -1.95 -27.98
C GLY A 624 3.50 -3.23 -27.15
N LYS A 625 4.69 -3.58 -26.67
CA LYS A 625 4.94 -4.79 -25.87
C LYS A 625 5.15 -4.44 -24.40
N GLU A 626 4.44 -5.12 -23.48
CA GLU A 626 4.65 -5.00 -22.04
C GLU A 626 5.92 -5.73 -21.59
N THR A 627 6.54 -5.25 -20.52
CA THR A 627 7.74 -5.87 -19.93
C THR A 627 7.36 -6.67 -18.67
N ARG A 628 7.65 -7.97 -18.67
CA ARG A 628 7.40 -8.87 -17.53
C ARG A 628 8.50 -8.79 -16.49
N TRP A 629 9.73 -9.05 -16.90
CA TRP A 629 10.91 -9.06 -16.04
C TRP A 629 11.83 -7.90 -16.39
N ARG A 630 12.26 -7.18 -15.36
CA ARG A 630 13.11 -5.99 -15.49
C ARG A 630 14.57 -6.36 -15.33
N TYR A 631 15.43 -5.49 -15.84
CA TYR A 631 16.90 -5.52 -15.66
C TYR A 631 17.60 -6.71 -16.31
N ARG A 632 16.95 -7.54 -17.09
CA ARG A 632 17.56 -8.71 -17.74
C ARG A 632 17.45 -8.64 -19.27
N GLU A 633 18.59 -8.94 -19.90
CA GLU A 633 18.68 -9.10 -21.36
C GLU A 633 17.62 -10.09 -21.90
N GLY A 634 17.01 -9.73 -23.02
CA GLY A 634 15.96 -10.52 -23.66
C GLY A 634 14.55 -10.33 -23.08
N PHE A 635 14.42 -9.70 -21.92
CA PHE A 635 13.13 -9.39 -21.28
C PHE A 635 12.89 -7.89 -21.12
N ASP A 636 13.91 -7.13 -20.72
CA ASP A 636 13.83 -5.68 -20.53
C ASP A 636 14.42 -4.95 -21.73
N PRO A 637 13.65 -4.12 -22.45
CA PRO A 637 14.12 -3.40 -23.63
C PRO A 637 15.25 -2.40 -23.34
N TYR A 638 15.47 -2.07 -22.06
CA TYR A 638 16.54 -1.16 -21.61
C TYR A 638 17.86 -1.87 -21.27
N VAL A 639 17.90 -3.20 -21.37
CA VAL A 639 19.14 -4.00 -21.21
C VAL A 639 19.61 -4.50 -22.57
N LYS A 640 20.79 -4.08 -22.98
CA LYS A 640 21.35 -4.39 -24.31
C LYS A 640 21.88 -5.83 -24.37
N LYS A 641 21.99 -6.35 -25.58
CA LYS A 641 22.60 -7.65 -25.85
C LYS A 641 24.05 -7.66 -25.33
N GLY A 642 24.39 -8.69 -24.55
CA GLY A 642 25.69 -8.86 -23.91
C GLY A 642 25.82 -8.25 -22.52
N GLU A 643 24.81 -7.51 -22.03
CA GLU A 643 24.84 -6.95 -20.67
C GLU A 643 24.34 -7.94 -19.60
N GLY A 644 23.64 -9.02 -20.00
CA GLY A 644 23.09 -10.03 -19.09
C GLY A 644 22.06 -9.45 -18.13
N VAL A 645 22.50 -8.89 -17.00
CA VAL A 645 21.67 -8.16 -16.03
C VAL A 645 22.27 -6.75 -15.81
N ARG A 646 21.43 -5.73 -15.85
CA ARG A 646 21.85 -4.35 -15.59
C ARG A 646 20.80 -3.59 -14.79
N PHE A 647 21.17 -3.18 -13.59
CA PHE A 647 20.34 -2.32 -12.73
C PHE A 647 20.55 -0.85 -13.10
N TYR A 648 20.03 -0.45 -14.23
CA TYR A 648 20.29 0.86 -14.86
C TYR A 648 19.73 2.07 -14.11
N GLY A 649 18.99 1.85 -13.00
CA GLY A 649 18.70 2.91 -12.02
C GLY A 649 19.93 3.32 -11.19
N GLN A 650 20.95 2.45 -11.09
CA GLN A 650 22.23 2.76 -10.47
C GLN A 650 23.22 3.29 -11.51
N PRO A 651 24.10 4.25 -11.15
CA PRO A 651 25.04 4.86 -12.09
C PRO A 651 26.00 3.85 -12.75
N ASP A 652 26.43 2.83 -12.01
CA ASP A 652 27.34 1.77 -12.47
C ASP A 652 26.61 0.53 -13.01
N GLY A 653 25.27 0.53 -12.98
CA GLY A 653 24.44 -0.59 -13.40
C GLY A 653 24.44 -1.78 -12.43
N ARG A 654 24.96 -1.62 -11.21
CA ARG A 654 25.08 -2.69 -10.20
C ARG A 654 24.12 -2.47 -9.04
N ALA A 655 23.50 -3.53 -8.56
CA ALA A 655 22.68 -3.47 -7.35
C ALA A 655 23.56 -3.37 -6.09
N VAL A 656 23.04 -2.80 -5.04
CA VAL A 656 23.77 -2.59 -3.78
C VAL A 656 23.31 -3.59 -2.72
N ILE A 657 24.22 -4.40 -2.21
CA ILE A 657 24.07 -5.15 -0.97
C ILE A 657 24.45 -4.24 0.21
N TRP A 658 23.55 -4.15 1.20
CA TRP A 658 23.72 -3.28 2.36
C TRP A 658 24.07 -4.07 3.63
N ALA A 659 25.13 -3.68 4.31
CA ALA A 659 25.39 -4.12 5.68
C ALA A 659 24.49 -3.34 6.65
N ARG A 660 23.36 -3.92 7.03
CA ARG A 660 22.37 -3.33 7.95
C ARG A 660 22.39 -4.09 9.27
N PRO A 661 22.85 -3.48 10.38
CA PRO A 661 22.85 -4.16 11.67
C PRO A 661 21.43 -4.32 12.22
N TYR A 662 21.28 -5.27 13.14
CA TYR A 662 20.09 -5.29 13.99
C TYR A 662 20.16 -4.14 14.98
N GLU A 663 19.08 -3.38 15.06
CA GLU A 663 18.86 -2.36 16.06
C GLU A 663 17.46 -2.54 16.67
N PRO A 664 17.30 -2.41 17.99
CA PRO A 664 15.99 -2.52 18.61
C PRO A 664 15.09 -1.33 18.22
N PRO A 665 13.76 -1.48 18.34
CA PRO A 665 12.84 -0.36 18.10
C PRO A 665 12.96 0.73 19.18
N ALA A 666 12.46 1.92 18.87
CA ALA A 666 12.47 3.09 19.76
C ALA A 666 11.77 2.86 21.11
N GLU A 667 10.75 2.00 21.13
CA GLU A 667 10.02 1.63 22.34
C GLU A 667 9.91 0.10 22.43
N GLN A 668 10.23 -0.44 23.59
CA GLN A 668 10.17 -1.88 23.88
C GLN A 668 9.24 -2.12 25.08
N PRO A 669 8.72 -3.36 25.25
CA PRO A 669 8.03 -3.74 26.47
C PRO A 669 8.88 -3.53 27.72
N ASP A 670 8.24 -3.12 28.80
CA ASP A 670 8.83 -2.96 30.14
C ASP A 670 7.87 -3.45 31.23
N GLU A 671 8.25 -3.28 32.50
CA GLU A 671 7.44 -3.76 33.62
C GLU A 671 6.02 -3.16 33.65
N LYS A 672 5.86 -1.90 33.22
CA LYS A 672 4.56 -1.21 33.21
C LYS A 672 3.72 -1.57 31.98
N TYR A 673 4.36 -1.81 30.85
CA TYR A 673 3.74 -2.13 29.57
C TYR A 673 4.41 -3.37 28.97
N PRO A 674 4.10 -4.59 29.49
CA PRO A 674 4.88 -5.79 29.23
C PRO A 674 4.59 -6.47 27.88
N LEU A 675 3.60 -5.96 27.11
CA LEU A 675 3.14 -6.60 25.90
C LEU A 675 3.55 -5.83 24.64
N TRP A 676 3.96 -6.56 23.62
CA TRP A 676 4.04 -6.05 22.27
C TRP A 676 2.63 -5.87 21.70
N LEU A 677 2.36 -4.73 21.06
CA LEU A 677 1.18 -4.51 20.25
C LEU A 677 1.53 -4.63 18.77
N THR A 678 0.85 -5.51 18.05
CA THR A 678 0.85 -5.53 16.59
C THR A 678 -0.54 -5.17 16.07
N THR A 679 -0.58 -4.49 14.93
CA THR A 679 -1.83 -4.09 14.27
C THR A 679 -1.90 -4.69 12.87
N GLY A 680 -3.08 -4.74 12.28
CA GLY A 680 -3.23 -5.31 10.96
C GLY A 680 -4.66 -5.24 10.44
N ARG A 681 -5.00 -6.17 9.56
CA ARG A 681 -6.29 -6.24 8.87
C ARG A 681 -6.99 -7.56 9.13
N VAL A 682 -8.26 -7.60 8.71
CA VAL A 682 -9.07 -8.82 8.59
C VAL A 682 -9.59 -8.92 7.16
N LEU A 683 -9.91 -10.13 6.72
CA LEU A 683 -10.35 -10.41 5.34
C LEU A 683 -11.56 -9.57 4.93
N GLU A 684 -12.52 -9.42 5.83
CA GLU A 684 -13.84 -8.83 5.58
C GLU A 684 -13.79 -7.31 5.41
N HIS A 685 -12.83 -6.66 6.09
CA HIS A 685 -12.76 -5.20 6.08
C HIS A 685 -11.59 -4.65 5.28
N TRP A 686 -11.87 -3.53 4.61
CA TRP A 686 -10.89 -2.80 3.82
C TRP A 686 -10.43 -1.55 4.55
N HIS A 687 -9.12 -1.47 4.88
CA HIS A 687 -8.51 -0.36 5.63
C HIS A 687 -9.31 0.00 6.90
N THR A 688 -9.83 1.24 6.97
CA THR A 688 -10.62 1.77 8.10
C THR A 688 -12.08 1.30 8.12
N GLY A 689 -12.43 0.32 7.29
CA GLY A 689 -13.79 -0.20 7.25
C GLY A 689 -14.84 0.75 6.65
N THR A 690 -14.49 1.99 6.34
CA THR A 690 -15.42 3.04 5.89
C THR A 690 -16.39 2.56 4.81
N ILE A 691 -15.93 1.75 3.85
CA ILE A 691 -16.77 1.23 2.77
C ILE A 691 -17.36 -0.13 3.13
N THR A 692 -16.52 -1.04 3.64
CA THR A 692 -16.92 -2.45 3.84
C THR A 692 -17.86 -2.67 5.01
N ARG A 693 -17.86 -1.78 6.01
CA ARG A 693 -18.88 -1.81 7.10
C ARG A 693 -20.30 -1.50 6.61
N ARG A 694 -20.45 -0.89 5.41
CA ARG A 694 -21.76 -0.68 4.76
C ARG A 694 -22.23 -1.88 3.96
N VAL A 695 -21.43 -2.92 3.86
CA VAL A 695 -21.81 -4.23 3.34
C VAL A 695 -22.21 -5.11 4.51
N LEU A 696 -23.51 -5.37 4.64
CA LEU A 696 -24.10 -6.00 5.83
C LEU A 696 -23.48 -7.36 6.15
N GLU A 697 -23.20 -8.16 5.13
CA GLU A 697 -22.62 -9.51 5.30
C GLU A 697 -21.19 -9.44 5.83
N LEU A 698 -20.38 -8.52 5.29
CA LEU A 698 -19.00 -8.31 5.76
C LEU A 698 -18.99 -7.77 7.19
N HIS A 699 -19.86 -6.81 7.48
CA HIS A 699 -19.96 -6.22 8.81
C HIS A 699 -20.46 -7.22 9.86
N ARG A 700 -21.43 -8.07 9.53
CA ARG A 700 -21.91 -9.12 10.44
C ARG A 700 -20.88 -10.19 10.72
N ALA A 701 -20.02 -10.51 9.73
CA ALA A 701 -18.95 -11.49 9.91
C ALA A 701 -17.88 -11.01 10.91
N VAL A 702 -17.53 -9.72 10.90
CA VAL A 702 -16.58 -9.12 11.85
C VAL A 702 -17.10 -7.72 12.27
N PRO A 703 -18.01 -7.65 13.25
CA PRO A 703 -18.72 -6.41 13.58
C PRO A 703 -17.88 -5.40 14.38
N PHE A 704 -16.81 -5.84 15.03
CA PHE A 704 -15.91 -4.99 15.82
C PHE A 704 -14.48 -5.52 15.75
N ALA A 705 -13.51 -4.69 16.11
CA ALA A 705 -12.09 -5.05 16.19
C ALA A 705 -11.77 -5.64 17.58
N PRO A 706 -11.64 -6.98 17.74
CA PRO A 706 -11.24 -7.57 19.00
C PRO A 706 -9.72 -7.40 19.22
N VAL A 707 -9.27 -7.58 20.46
CA VAL A 707 -7.87 -7.83 20.77
C VAL A 707 -7.62 -9.32 20.88
N TRP A 708 -6.76 -9.86 20.01
CA TRP A 708 -6.23 -11.22 20.19
C TRP A 708 -5.14 -11.19 21.24
N ILE A 709 -5.25 -12.10 22.21
CA ILE A 709 -4.32 -12.30 23.31
C ILE A 709 -3.99 -13.79 23.42
N SER A 710 -2.77 -14.14 23.86
CA SER A 710 -2.38 -15.52 24.08
C SER A 710 -3.22 -16.16 25.20
N SER A 711 -3.39 -17.48 25.14
CA SER A 711 -4.06 -18.23 26.23
C SER A 711 -3.33 -18.11 27.56
N GLU A 712 -2.01 -18.00 27.53
CA GLU A 712 -1.15 -17.87 28.71
C GLU A 712 -1.32 -16.50 29.37
N ASP A 713 -1.23 -15.41 28.59
CA ASP A 713 -1.43 -14.05 29.11
C ASP A 713 -2.87 -13.83 29.57
N ALA A 714 -3.85 -14.34 28.81
CA ALA A 714 -5.25 -14.28 29.18
C ALA A 714 -5.54 -15.01 30.50
N GLY A 715 -4.96 -16.22 30.66
CA GLY A 715 -5.07 -17.00 31.89
C GLY A 715 -4.47 -16.28 33.10
N ALA A 716 -3.28 -15.68 32.94
CA ALA A 716 -2.61 -14.90 33.98
C ALA A 716 -3.42 -13.67 34.43
N LEU A 717 -4.19 -13.07 33.49
CA LEU A 717 -5.02 -11.89 33.71
C LEU A 717 -6.49 -12.25 34.07
N GLY A 718 -6.87 -13.51 34.07
CA GLY A 718 -8.24 -13.95 34.31
C GLY A 718 -9.24 -13.56 33.19
N ILE A 719 -8.75 -13.35 31.97
CA ILE A 719 -9.52 -12.90 30.81
C ILE A 719 -10.07 -14.11 30.03
N LYS A 720 -11.33 -14.01 29.61
CA LYS A 720 -12.00 -14.97 28.72
C LYS A 720 -12.35 -14.34 27.38
N THR A 721 -12.52 -15.15 26.34
CA THR A 721 -13.04 -14.68 25.06
C THR A 721 -14.39 -14.00 25.24
N GLY A 722 -14.54 -12.79 24.69
CA GLY A 722 -15.71 -11.95 24.79
C GLY A 722 -15.70 -10.93 25.91
N ASP A 723 -14.79 -11.06 26.88
CA ASP A 723 -14.69 -10.11 27.98
C ASP A 723 -14.30 -8.71 27.46
N PRO A 724 -14.89 -7.63 28.01
CA PRO A 724 -14.45 -6.29 27.75
C PRO A 724 -13.07 -6.06 28.40
N VAL A 725 -12.11 -5.59 27.62
CA VAL A 725 -10.75 -5.35 28.08
C VAL A 725 -10.26 -3.97 27.66
N ARG A 726 -9.37 -3.39 28.48
CA ARG A 726 -8.68 -2.16 28.20
C ARG A 726 -7.28 -2.46 27.69
N VAL A 727 -6.94 -1.91 26.50
CA VAL A 727 -5.58 -1.92 25.97
C VAL A 727 -5.00 -0.53 26.14
N GLN A 728 -3.91 -0.41 26.87
CA GLN A 728 -3.33 0.87 27.29
C GLN A 728 -1.84 0.97 26.92
N SER A 729 -1.41 2.15 26.53
CA SER A 729 0.00 2.53 26.39
C SER A 729 0.27 3.87 27.10
N ARG A 730 1.49 4.42 26.99
CA ARG A 730 1.84 5.74 27.50
C ARG A 730 1.02 6.88 26.87
N ARG A 731 0.43 6.67 25.69
CA ARG A 731 -0.25 7.69 24.87
C ARG A 731 -1.76 7.71 25.03
N GLY A 732 -2.34 6.61 25.47
CA GLY A 732 -3.79 6.53 25.63
C GLY A 732 -4.27 5.11 25.85
N GLU A 733 -5.57 4.92 25.67
CA GLU A 733 -6.24 3.64 25.86
C GLU A 733 -7.38 3.45 24.88
N ILE A 734 -7.71 2.19 24.64
CA ILE A 734 -8.91 1.74 23.94
C ILE A 734 -9.60 0.67 24.78
N VAL A 735 -10.90 0.51 24.57
CA VAL A 735 -11.70 -0.58 25.13
C VAL A 735 -12.24 -1.42 23.98
N THR A 736 -12.05 -2.74 24.08
CA THR A 736 -12.58 -3.70 23.11
C THR A 736 -12.83 -5.03 23.78
N LYS A 737 -13.18 -6.07 23.00
CA LYS A 737 -13.40 -7.42 23.52
C LYS A 737 -12.20 -8.31 23.27
N ALA A 738 -11.86 -9.15 24.23
CA ALA A 738 -10.81 -10.14 24.10
C ALA A 738 -11.20 -11.30 23.17
N GLN A 739 -10.23 -11.80 22.44
CA GLN A 739 -10.33 -13.01 21.62
C GLN A 739 -9.12 -13.88 21.88
N ILE A 740 -9.33 -15.14 22.27
CA ILE A 740 -8.28 -16.13 22.50
C ILE A 740 -8.33 -17.14 21.34
N GLY A 741 -7.23 -17.22 20.57
CA GLY A 741 -7.15 -18.15 19.43
C GLY A 741 -8.12 -17.81 18.29
N GLY A 742 -8.50 -18.81 17.51
CA GLY A 742 -9.32 -18.67 16.31
C GLY A 742 -8.46 -18.45 15.07
N ARG A 743 -8.84 -17.49 14.21
CA ARG A 743 -8.10 -17.21 12.95
C ARG A 743 -6.69 -16.67 13.16
N ASN A 744 -6.43 -16.07 14.30
CA ASN A 744 -5.12 -15.60 14.71
C ASN A 744 -4.79 -16.22 16.06
N THR A 745 -3.57 -16.73 16.22
CA THR A 745 -3.03 -17.19 17.51
C THR A 745 -1.74 -16.44 17.78
N VAL A 746 -1.80 -15.54 18.74
CA VAL A 746 -0.64 -14.72 19.13
C VAL A 746 0.18 -15.45 20.19
N PRO A 747 1.52 -15.35 20.16
CA PRO A 747 2.37 -15.91 21.20
C PRO A 747 2.27 -15.09 22.49
N LYS A 748 2.73 -15.67 23.60
CA LYS A 748 2.87 -14.99 24.89
C LYS A 748 3.64 -13.65 24.71
N GLY A 749 3.17 -12.62 25.39
CA GLY A 749 3.78 -11.29 25.34
C GLY A 749 3.39 -10.46 24.10
N VAL A 750 2.48 -10.94 23.24
CA VAL A 750 2.03 -10.23 22.04
C VAL A 750 0.51 -10.11 22.03
N VAL A 751 0.01 -8.96 21.64
CA VAL A 751 -1.41 -8.74 21.34
C VAL A 751 -1.57 -8.19 19.92
N PHE A 752 -2.67 -8.57 19.26
CA PHE A 752 -3.01 -8.09 17.91
C PHE A 752 -4.38 -7.42 17.91
N VAL A 753 -4.48 -6.23 17.35
CA VAL A 753 -5.75 -5.49 17.20
C VAL A 753 -5.88 -4.97 15.75
N PRO A 754 -6.92 -5.34 14.99
CA PRO A 754 -7.12 -4.79 13.67
C PRO A 754 -7.58 -3.33 13.72
N PHE A 755 -7.18 -2.53 12.73
CA PHE A 755 -7.38 -1.07 12.74
C PHE A 755 -8.64 -0.58 11.99
N PHE A 756 -9.53 -1.48 11.55
CA PHE A 756 -10.68 -1.12 10.72
C PHE A 756 -11.81 -0.40 11.47
N ASP A 757 -11.89 -0.55 12.78
CA ASP A 757 -13.05 -0.11 13.57
C ASP A 757 -12.89 1.32 14.08
N GLU A 758 -13.83 2.19 13.70
CA GLU A 758 -13.84 3.58 14.15
C GLU A 758 -14.19 3.75 15.64
N ASN A 759 -14.78 2.71 16.26
CA ASN A 759 -15.07 2.70 17.69
C ASN A 759 -13.90 2.17 18.53
N VAL A 760 -12.92 1.52 17.90
CA VAL A 760 -11.71 0.98 18.50
C VAL A 760 -10.50 1.60 17.82
N LEU A 761 -10.23 2.86 18.13
CA LEU A 761 -9.16 3.64 17.50
C LEU A 761 -7.79 3.20 18.01
N ILE A 762 -7.27 2.09 17.51
CA ILE A 762 -6.00 1.50 17.98
C ILE A 762 -4.84 2.50 17.92
N ASN A 763 -4.85 3.45 17.02
CA ASN A 763 -3.81 4.47 16.93
C ASN A 763 -3.84 5.55 18.03
N LEU A 764 -4.76 5.46 18.97
CA LEU A 764 -4.66 6.21 20.23
C LEU A 764 -3.51 5.71 21.11
N VAL A 765 -3.07 4.47 20.93
CA VAL A 765 -2.04 3.82 21.74
C VAL A 765 -0.72 3.60 21.01
N THR A 766 -0.63 3.88 19.71
CA THR A 766 0.61 3.72 18.92
C THR A 766 1.52 4.95 19.01
N LEU A 767 2.81 4.75 18.75
CA LEU A 767 3.84 5.78 18.73
C LEU A 767 4.00 6.39 17.35
N ASP A 768 4.18 7.71 17.25
CA ASP A 768 4.41 8.46 16.02
C ASP A 768 5.90 8.76 15.75
N ALA A 769 6.79 7.90 16.21
CA ALA A 769 8.20 7.91 15.83
C ALA A 769 8.37 7.48 14.36
N TYR A 770 9.43 7.91 13.72
CA TYR A 770 9.75 7.54 12.33
C TYR A 770 11.22 7.16 12.15
N ASP A 771 11.50 6.41 11.09
CA ASP A 771 12.83 6.03 10.62
C ASP A 771 13.62 7.22 10.11
#